data_0d0d2dc89eece29151d2c7bb84274a70
#
_entry.id   0d0d2dc89eece29151d2c7bb84274a70
#
_cell.length_a   1.000
_cell.length_b   1.000
_cell.length_c   1.000
_cell.angle_alpha   90.00
_cell.angle_beta   90.00
_cell.angle_gamma   90.00
#
_symmetry.space_group_name_H-M   'P 1'
#
loop_
_entity.id
_entity.type
_entity.pdbx_description
1 polymer ?
#
loop_
_entity_poly.entity_id
_entity_poly.type
_entity_poly.pdbx_seq_one_letter_code
_entity_poly.pdbx_strand_id
1 'polypeptide(L)'
;IGPGTDFNTPPLVLGSIRKAIKFVLMGLQGTNYPVSVFEQNDTIQSYMRLIHGKGYVAKRYVYPKNFIGPSSYTLQIENIMPLNDTMNVPNIRKDYVVTDKADGERHLMFIGPTGKIYLINTNMSVLFTGAVTENEVCFNSLFDGELILHNKNHAFINLFAVFDAYYMNGTDVRQEKFMLDLDVDDEKTLYRYKIVNNMITLLKPKSIVGDESSPMTFRSKKFYPETLNSSTENDLQIFAACNHILEKVQNGLFEYETDGLIFSHAYYGVGSDKVGIAGPLSKTTWDYSFKWKPPQFNTIDFLVTTKKSNGDDVITPIFQPGKSTSDLDQYKTIELRCGYSQKKHGYLNPCQDIYEDNVPDYEDKDDSSEYKPVLFVPTNPYDPEAGICNIMLKKDDTGVLQMFAGDGVVFADNTIVEFKYEMDNEKKWRWVPIRVRNDKTTELRQGITLNYGNAYHVAESNWRSIHNPITDQMISTGQNIDSIEVDEDVYYNRIVRSKRMVGLRSFHNYIKSILIKSVSNKGDILIDLACGKGGDFSKWTSAKLAFVLGIDNSPDNIDNRADGACARYLNFKKTHKYVPSSLFVIGDTSKNIRDGAAMRTDKGVQIIKAVFGEGGKDENRLGKGVVKQYGRASAGFNVTSCQFALHYFFEDLKSIQGFVKNIAECTRLGGYFIATAYDGKSVFNMLKKKSVGEGVSIYEDGVKLWEVKKNYSLNSFEDDSTSLGYTIDVFQESINKPIPEYLVNYDYLTRVMEDYGLQVVNRDEAQELGLPDGSGLFSDLYTSLANMSASRRKDYDQYKEALNMNEYEKKISFLNRYVVYKKVRIVNTAKVVLEETEESDEAIMRKEHDSSVIDVDETVEIKASGQSNQPSTGPTKKPRKLRRKLVIEDDTTTS
;
A
#
# COMPACT_ATOMS: atom_id res chain seq x y z
N ILE A 1 34.97 -50.48 22.20
CA ILE A 1 36.30 -51.01 21.94
C ILE A 1 36.65 -51.79 23.26
N GLY A 2 36.37 -53.09 23.27
CA GLY A 2 36.71 -53.94 24.42
C GLY A 2 37.66 -55.06 24.02
N PRO A 3 38.36 -55.68 24.96
CA PRO A 3 39.15 -56.82 24.69
C PRO A 3 38.30 -57.93 24.05
N GLY A 4 38.69 -58.46 22.90
CA GLY A 4 37.94 -59.51 22.21
C GLY A 4 37.02 -59.03 21.07
N THR A 5 37.00 -57.78 20.74
CA THR A 5 36.31 -57.26 19.55
C THR A 5 37.21 -57.15 18.32
N ASP A 6 36.65 -57.37 17.10
CA ASP A 6 37.38 -57.23 15.85
C ASP A 6 37.99 -55.88 15.58
N PHE A 7 37.81 -54.91 16.49
CA PHE A 7 38.24 -53.49 16.38
C PHE A 7 39.42 -53.16 17.30
N ASN A 8 40.42 -54.04 17.37
CA ASN A 8 41.54 -53.88 18.27
C ASN A 8 42.84 -53.32 17.63
N THR A 9 42.83 -53.05 16.33
CA THR A 9 43.95 -52.42 15.64
C THR A 9 43.71 -50.95 15.36
N PRO A 10 44.75 -50.06 15.44
CA PRO A 10 44.60 -48.64 15.17
C PRO A 10 43.88 -48.30 13.83
N PRO A 11 44.15 -48.96 12.71
CA PRO A 11 43.46 -48.69 11.44
C PRO A 11 41.94 -49.01 11.50
N LEU A 12 41.54 -50.10 12.14
CA LEU A 12 40.14 -50.51 12.27
C LEU A 12 39.37 -49.54 13.22
N VAL A 13 39.99 -49.13 14.31
CA VAL A 13 39.44 -48.11 15.22
C VAL A 13 39.26 -46.79 14.49
N LEU A 14 40.27 -46.35 13.76
CA LEU A 14 40.22 -45.11 12.99
C LEU A 14 39.14 -45.16 11.89
N GLY A 15 39.02 -46.32 11.19
CA GLY A 15 37.98 -46.55 10.19
C GLY A 15 36.55 -46.44 10.79
N SER A 16 36.33 -47.05 11.95
CA SER A 16 35.03 -46.98 12.67
C SER A 16 34.69 -45.56 13.15
N ILE A 17 35.67 -44.84 13.68
CA ILE A 17 35.51 -43.45 14.07
C ILE A 17 35.14 -42.58 12.85
N ARG A 18 35.86 -42.73 11.73
CA ARG A 18 35.57 -42.00 10.49
C ARG A 18 34.15 -42.32 9.99
N LYS A 19 33.74 -43.58 10.04
CA LYS A 19 32.36 -44.01 9.66
C LYS A 19 31.32 -43.37 10.57
N ALA A 20 31.53 -43.38 11.89
CA ALA A 20 30.60 -42.75 12.82
C ALA A 20 30.52 -41.22 12.59
N ILE A 21 31.65 -40.53 12.40
CA ILE A 21 31.71 -39.10 12.06
C ILE A 21 30.95 -38.85 10.76
N LYS A 22 31.13 -39.69 9.73
CA LYS A 22 30.43 -39.56 8.46
C LYS A 22 28.90 -39.61 8.65
N PHE A 23 28.39 -40.58 9.42
CA PHE A 23 26.93 -40.70 9.68
C PHE A 23 26.39 -39.48 10.46
N VAL A 24 27.11 -39.01 11.45
CA VAL A 24 26.72 -37.76 12.19
C VAL A 24 26.68 -36.58 11.24
N LEU A 25 27.68 -36.40 10.40
CA LEU A 25 27.72 -35.32 9.42
C LEU A 25 26.63 -35.46 8.36
N MET A 26 26.31 -36.68 7.92
CA MET A 26 25.17 -36.92 7.01
C MET A 26 23.86 -36.45 7.62
N GLY A 27 23.61 -36.78 8.90
CA GLY A 27 22.41 -36.30 9.61
C GLY A 27 22.39 -34.79 9.83
N LEU A 28 23.52 -34.18 10.18
CA LEU A 28 23.62 -32.74 10.40
C LEU A 28 23.51 -31.90 9.12
N GLN A 29 23.99 -32.41 8.00
CA GLN A 29 24.00 -31.71 6.71
C GLN A 29 22.86 -32.11 5.77
N GLY A 30 22.05 -33.11 6.14
CA GLY A 30 20.90 -33.56 5.34
C GLY A 30 21.33 -34.17 3.98
N THR A 31 22.55 -34.71 3.86
CA THR A 31 23.10 -35.26 2.61
C THR A 31 23.90 -36.56 2.82
N ASN A 32 23.84 -37.46 1.84
CA ASN A 32 24.71 -38.65 1.83
C ASN A 32 26.19 -38.36 1.49
N TYR A 33 26.48 -37.10 1.10
CA TYR A 33 27.80 -36.65 0.68
C TYR A 33 28.29 -35.48 1.59
N PRO A 34 28.44 -35.73 2.91
CA PRO A 34 28.84 -34.67 3.82
C PRO A 34 30.25 -34.18 3.52
N VAL A 35 30.44 -32.87 3.64
CA VAL A 35 31.74 -32.20 3.48
C VAL A 35 32.19 -31.58 4.79
N SER A 36 33.52 -31.34 4.91
CA SER A 36 34.11 -30.72 6.08
C SER A 36 33.64 -29.25 6.22
N VAL A 37 33.67 -28.72 7.43
CA VAL A 37 33.39 -27.29 7.68
C VAL A 37 34.39 -26.39 6.90
N PHE A 38 35.61 -26.87 6.69
CA PHE A 38 36.61 -26.16 5.87
C PHE A 38 36.13 -26.05 4.41
N GLU A 39 35.65 -27.16 3.82
CA GLU A 39 35.16 -27.17 2.44
C GLU A 39 33.89 -26.33 2.28
N GLN A 40 32.99 -26.35 3.26
CA GLN A 40 31.81 -25.44 3.28
C GLN A 40 32.22 -23.96 3.25
N ASN A 41 33.17 -23.59 4.14
CA ASN A 41 33.68 -22.23 4.19
C ASN A 41 34.43 -21.82 2.91
N ASP A 42 35.22 -22.69 2.33
CA ASP A 42 35.96 -22.43 1.07
C ASP A 42 34.96 -22.26 -0.09
N THR A 43 33.88 -23.06 -0.14
CA THR A 43 32.83 -22.92 -1.11
C THR A 43 32.13 -21.57 -0.98
N ILE A 44 31.77 -21.15 0.24
CA ILE A 44 31.15 -19.83 0.48
C ILE A 44 32.12 -18.69 0.10
N GLN A 45 33.39 -18.80 0.42
CA GLN A 45 34.39 -17.79 0.02
C GLN A 45 34.59 -17.76 -1.50
N SER A 46 34.47 -18.91 -2.19
CA SER A 46 34.55 -19.00 -3.64
C SER A 46 33.33 -18.37 -4.31
N TYR A 47 32.11 -18.62 -3.78
CA TYR A 47 30.90 -17.92 -4.16
C TYR A 47 31.05 -16.39 -4.00
N MET A 48 31.54 -15.93 -2.84
CA MET A 48 31.75 -14.49 -2.58
C MET A 48 32.77 -13.87 -3.54
N ARG A 49 33.84 -14.61 -3.88
CA ARG A 49 34.84 -14.18 -4.90
C ARG A 49 34.22 -14.09 -6.29
N LEU A 50 33.33 -15.00 -6.64
CA LEU A 50 32.60 -14.96 -7.92
C LEU A 50 31.77 -13.70 -8.05
N ILE A 51 30.96 -13.37 -7.03
CA ILE A 51 30.00 -12.24 -7.10
C ILE A 51 30.64 -10.86 -6.90
N HIS A 52 31.74 -10.76 -6.12
CA HIS A 52 32.42 -9.48 -5.83
C HIS A 52 33.71 -9.25 -6.64
N GLY A 53 34.15 -10.24 -7.40
CA GLY A 53 35.32 -10.13 -8.25
C GLY A 53 36.67 -10.17 -7.49
N LYS A 54 37.76 -9.85 -8.22
CA LYS A 54 39.14 -9.99 -7.74
C LYS A 54 39.53 -9.15 -6.52
N GLY A 55 38.76 -8.11 -6.23
CA GLY A 55 38.98 -7.22 -5.07
C GLY A 55 38.35 -7.72 -3.75
N TYR A 56 37.70 -8.87 -3.76
CA TYR A 56 37.03 -9.38 -2.56
C TYR A 56 38.04 -9.85 -1.50
N VAL A 57 37.88 -9.30 -0.28
CA VAL A 57 38.65 -9.75 0.90
C VAL A 57 37.77 -10.73 1.68
N ALA A 58 38.26 -11.93 1.91
CA ALA A 58 37.56 -12.99 2.62
C ALA A 58 37.11 -12.52 4.02
N LYS A 59 35.82 -12.70 4.32
CA LYS A 59 35.23 -12.35 5.61
C LYS A 59 35.07 -13.61 6.45
N ARG A 60 35.29 -13.48 7.76
CA ARG A 60 35.12 -14.59 8.71
C ARG A 60 33.70 -15.15 8.71
N TYR A 61 32.69 -14.28 8.50
CA TYR A 61 31.29 -14.67 8.47
C TYR A 61 30.60 -14.11 7.22
N VAL A 62 29.76 -14.93 6.58
CA VAL A 62 28.87 -14.57 5.49
C VAL A 62 27.44 -14.74 5.99
N TYR A 63 26.60 -13.76 5.74
CA TYR A 63 25.27 -13.65 6.33
C TYR A 63 24.17 -13.87 5.27
N PRO A 64 22.91 -14.21 5.66
CA PRO A 64 21.80 -14.39 4.74
C PRO A 64 21.58 -13.23 3.75
N LYS A 65 21.97 -12.00 4.11
CA LYS A 65 21.91 -10.85 3.20
C LYS A 65 22.82 -10.97 1.98
N ASN A 66 23.80 -11.87 2.00
CA ASN A 66 24.71 -12.10 0.88
C ASN A 66 24.13 -13.09 -0.17
N PHE A 67 22.95 -13.64 0.06
CA PHE A 67 22.22 -14.41 -0.94
C PHE A 67 21.69 -13.45 -2.02
N ILE A 68 22.17 -13.56 -3.27
CA ILE A 68 21.86 -12.57 -4.32
C ILE A 68 20.57 -12.88 -5.10
N GLY A 69 19.86 -13.97 -4.78
CA GLY A 69 18.57 -14.31 -5.37
C GLY A 69 17.46 -13.40 -4.81
N PRO A 70 16.86 -12.51 -5.62
CA PRO A 70 15.80 -11.64 -5.13
C PRO A 70 14.51 -12.41 -4.85
N SER A 71 13.74 -11.99 -3.84
CA SER A 71 12.43 -12.54 -3.53
C SER A 71 11.35 -11.88 -4.39
N SER A 72 10.33 -12.65 -4.79
CA SER A 72 9.18 -12.13 -5.53
C SER A 72 8.15 -11.47 -4.60
N TYR A 73 7.47 -10.42 -5.07
CA TYR A 73 6.29 -9.84 -4.41
C TYR A 73 5.07 -10.74 -4.55
N THR A 74 4.15 -10.66 -3.60
CA THR A 74 2.82 -11.29 -3.77
C THR A 74 2.03 -10.47 -4.78
N LEU A 75 1.52 -11.14 -5.84
CA LEU A 75 0.72 -10.53 -6.89
C LEU A 75 -0.55 -9.91 -6.29
N GLN A 76 -0.85 -8.68 -6.66
CA GLN A 76 -2.02 -7.93 -6.20
C GLN A 76 -2.94 -7.61 -7.40
N ILE A 77 -4.19 -7.24 -7.13
CA ILE A 77 -5.19 -6.95 -8.18
C ILE A 77 -4.69 -5.92 -9.19
N GLU A 78 -4.05 -4.84 -8.75
CA GLU A 78 -3.51 -3.81 -9.63
C GLU A 78 -2.46 -4.32 -10.64
N ASN A 79 -1.79 -5.43 -10.32
CA ASN A 79 -0.80 -6.04 -11.21
C ASN A 79 -1.42 -6.87 -12.35
N ILE A 80 -2.74 -7.10 -12.32
CA ILE A 80 -3.48 -7.90 -13.32
C ILE A 80 -4.61 -7.12 -14.00
N MET A 81 -4.91 -5.90 -13.56
CA MET A 81 -5.93 -5.04 -14.17
C MET A 81 -5.64 -4.82 -15.66
N PRO A 82 -6.66 -4.52 -16.50
CA PRO A 82 -6.46 -4.12 -17.87
C PRO A 82 -5.42 -3.00 -17.98
N LEU A 83 -4.57 -3.06 -19.03
CA LEU A 83 -3.57 -2.03 -19.27
C LEU A 83 -4.29 -0.71 -19.50
N ASN A 84 -4.03 0.26 -18.66
CA ASN A 84 -4.50 1.61 -18.79
C ASN A 84 -3.27 2.53 -18.85
N ASP A 85 -3.23 3.44 -19.82
CA ASP A 85 -2.15 4.43 -20.00
C ASP A 85 -1.91 5.30 -18.75
N THR A 86 -2.82 5.23 -17.79
CA THR A 86 -2.79 6.00 -16.56
C THR A 86 -2.14 5.25 -15.37
N MET A 87 -1.94 3.92 -15.47
CA MET A 87 -1.38 3.12 -14.37
C MET A 87 0.11 2.83 -14.59
N ASN A 88 0.95 3.34 -13.72
CA ASN A 88 2.40 3.14 -13.73
C ASN A 88 2.84 2.03 -12.74
N VAL A 89 2.01 0.98 -12.61
CA VAL A 89 2.27 -0.19 -11.76
C VAL A 89 2.79 -1.32 -12.63
N PRO A 90 3.81 -2.09 -12.19
CA PRO A 90 4.21 -3.30 -12.91
C PRO A 90 3.00 -4.22 -13.11
N ASN A 91 2.71 -4.58 -14.36
CA ASN A 91 1.53 -5.33 -14.72
C ASN A 91 1.92 -6.55 -15.56
N ILE A 92 1.41 -7.74 -15.17
CA ILE A 92 1.78 -9.00 -15.83
C ILE A 92 1.26 -9.13 -17.26
N ARG A 93 0.33 -8.29 -17.70
CA ARG A 93 -0.19 -8.29 -19.08
C ARG A 93 0.86 -7.89 -20.11
N LYS A 94 1.95 -7.27 -19.67
CA LYS A 94 2.99 -6.77 -20.56
C LYS A 94 4.38 -7.23 -20.15
N ASP A 95 5.11 -7.85 -21.08
CA ASP A 95 6.52 -8.21 -20.96
C ASP A 95 6.82 -9.23 -19.81
N TYR A 96 5.87 -10.13 -19.49
CA TYR A 96 6.03 -11.15 -18.47
C TYR A 96 5.94 -12.58 -19.03
N VAL A 97 6.65 -13.47 -18.35
CA VAL A 97 6.56 -14.92 -18.50
C VAL A 97 6.17 -15.55 -17.17
N VAL A 98 5.53 -16.71 -17.22
CA VAL A 98 5.02 -17.42 -16.05
C VAL A 98 5.52 -18.87 -16.02
N THR A 99 5.77 -19.36 -14.81
CA THR A 99 6.08 -20.77 -14.54
C THR A 99 5.29 -21.26 -13.33
N ASP A 100 5.17 -22.58 -13.15
CA ASP A 100 4.63 -23.17 -11.94
C ASP A 100 5.46 -22.76 -10.71
N LYS A 101 4.82 -22.62 -9.57
CA LYS A 101 5.49 -22.45 -8.29
C LYS A 101 5.62 -23.84 -7.61
N ALA A 102 6.82 -24.43 -7.69
CA ALA A 102 7.10 -25.68 -7.01
C ALA A 102 7.08 -25.50 -5.49
N ASP A 103 6.56 -26.49 -4.76
CA ASP A 103 6.68 -26.56 -3.30
C ASP A 103 8.01 -27.25 -2.94
N GLY A 104 9.08 -26.45 -2.86
CA GLY A 104 10.45 -26.91 -2.61
C GLY A 104 11.24 -25.91 -1.77
N GLU A 105 12.54 -26.10 -1.70
CA GLU A 105 13.47 -25.20 -1.00
C GLU A 105 14.34 -24.45 -2.01
N ARG A 106 14.28 -23.12 -2.00
CA ARG A 106 15.10 -22.30 -2.89
C ARG A 106 16.57 -22.34 -2.53
N HIS A 107 17.40 -22.65 -3.51
CA HIS A 107 18.85 -22.70 -3.42
C HIS A 107 19.51 -22.04 -4.64
N LEU A 108 20.71 -21.52 -4.45
CA LEU A 108 21.62 -21.21 -5.55
C LEU A 108 22.50 -22.44 -5.83
N MET A 109 22.48 -22.95 -7.05
CA MET A 109 23.39 -23.98 -7.51
C MET A 109 24.73 -23.31 -7.90
N PHE A 110 25.77 -23.62 -7.15
CA PHE A 110 27.11 -23.15 -7.39
C PHE A 110 28.00 -24.30 -7.92
N ILE A 111 28.49 -24.14 -9.14
CA ILE A 111 29.46 -25.05 -9.73
C ILE A 111 30.85 -24.48 -9.50
N GLY A 112 31.58 -25.09 -8.59
CA GLY A 112 32.88 -24.61 -8.18
C GLY A 112 33.99 -24.75 -9.26
N PRO A 113 35.20 -24.23 -9.00
CA PRO A 113 36.32 -24.27 -9.95
C PRO A 113 36.86 -25.67 -10.26
N THR A 114 36.43 -26.68 -9.51
CA THR A 114 36.78 -28.09 -9.68
C THR A 114 35.68 -28.96 -10.25
N GLY A 115 34.57 -28.33 -10.69
CA GLY A 115 33.40 -29.01 -11.23
C GLY A 115 32.46 -29.62 -10.16
N LYS A 116 32.75 -29.51 -8.87
CA LYS A 116 31.84 -29.94 -7.81
C LYS A 116 30.61 -29.06 -7.77
N ILE A 117 29.43 -29.64 -7.61
CA ILE A 117 28.15 -28.96 -7.61
C ILE A 117 27.63 -28.86 -6.18
N TYR A 118 27.48 -27.63 -5.69
CA TYR A 118 26.96 -27.29 -4.37
C TYR A 118 25.62 -26.56 -4.47
N LEU A 119 24.77 -26.72 -3.45
CA LEU A 119 23.58 -25.92 -3.24
C LEU A 119 23.80 -25.00 -2.04
N ILE A 120 23.49 -23.69 -2.21
CA ILE A 120 23.61 -22.67 -1.18
C ILE A 120 22.20 -22.18 -0.88
N ASN A 121 21.72 -22.38 0.34
CA ASN A 121 20.38 -21.96 0.72
C ASN A 121 20.33 -20.46 1.11
N THR A 122 19.11 -19.97 1.36
CA THR A 122 18.87 -18.56 1.72
C THR A 122 19.53 -18.12 3.04
N ASN A 123 19.97 -19.07 3.89
CA ASN A 123 20.73 -18.83 5.11
C ASN A 123 22.26 -18.92 4.91
N MET A 124 22.70 -19.08 3.67
CA MET A 124 24.11 -19.25 3.27
C MET A 124 24.72 -20.57 3.77
N SER A 125 23.91 -21.58 4.09
CA SER A 125 24.40 -22.93 4.35
C SER A 125 24.68 -23.66 3.04
N VAL A 126 25.77 -24.45 3.04
CA VAL A 126 26.25 -25.22 1.85
C VAL A 126 25.89 -26.68 1.99
N LEU A 127 25.26 -27.21 0.97
CA LEU A 127 24.99 -28.62 0.78
C LEU A 127 25.79 -29.11 -0.45
N PHE A 128 26.63 -30.15 -0.31
CA PHE A 128 27.24 -30.80 -1.43
C PHE A 128 26.31 -31.87 -1.99
N THR A 129 26.03 -31.81 -3.30
CA THR A 129 25.09 -32.70 -3.97
C THR A 129 25.64 -34.12 -4.19
N GLY A 130 26.95 -34.29 -4.08
CA GLY A 130 27.65 -35.53 -4.49
C GLY A 130 27.89 -35.59 -6.00
N ALA A 131 27.38 -34.61 -6.76
CA ALA A 131 27.53 -34.54 -8.21
C ALA A 131 28.75 -33.68 -8.61
N VAL A 132 29.40 -34.09 -9.70
CA VAL A 132 30.50 -33.38 -10.33
C VAL A 132 30.31 -33.33 -11.84
N THR A 133 30.82 -32.26 -12.47
CA THR A 133 30.92 -32.16 -13.93
C THR A 133 32.38 -32.05 -14.33
N GLU A 134 32.74 -32.67 -15.47
CA GLU A 134 34.06 -32.54 -16.07
C GLU A 134 34.12 -31.42 -17.13
N ASN A 135 32.98 -30.82 -17.44
CA ASN A 135 32.91 -29.79 -18.46
C ASN A 135 33.34 -28.45 -17.89
N GLU A 136 34.54 -28.00 -18.22
CA GLU A 136 35.11 -26.73 -17.73
C GLU A 136 34.26 -25.48 -18.08
N VAL A 137 33.46 -25.53 -19.15
CA VAL A 137 32.55 -24.44 -19.51
C VAL A 137 31.52 -24.17 -18.40
N CYS A 138 31.20 -25.21 -17.61
CA CYS A 138 30.25 -25.09 -16.50
C CYS A 138 30.90 -24.57 -15.19
N PHE A 139 32.23 -24.46 -15.11
CA PHE A 139 32.94 -24.09 -13.88
C PHE A 139 32.68 -22.61 -13.54
N ASN A 140 32.76 -22.27 -12.25
CA ASN A 140 32.52 -20.93 -11.76
C ASN A 140 31.17 -20.34 -12.25
N SER A 141 30.12 -21.16 -12.20
CA SER A 141 28.77 -20.77 -12.62
C SER A 141 27.81 -20.79 -11.44
N LEU A 142 26.79 -19.93 -11.50
CA LEU A 142 25.78 -19.76 -10.45
C LEU A 142 24.40 -19.67 -11.07
N PHE A 143 23.51 -20.54 -10.64
CA PHE A 143 22.12 -20.63 -11.10
C PHE A 143 21.16 -20.61 -9.94
N ASP A 144 19.95 -20.10 -10.16
CA ASP A 144 18.90 -20.07 -9.17
C ASP A 144 17.89 -21.20 -9.44
N GLY A 145 17.44 -21.87 -8.40
CA GLY A 145 16.54 -23.00 -8.55
C GLY A 145 15.88 -23.45 -7.25
N GLU A 146 15.07 -24.47 -7.39
CA GLU A 146 14.30 -25.09 -6.30
C GLU A 146 14.75 -26.52 -6.09
N LEU A 147 15.12 -26.87 -4.85
CA LEU A 147 15.40 -28.24 -4.42
C LEU A 147 14.10 -28.93 -4.04
N ILE A 148 13.77 -30.00 -4.74
CA ILE A 148 12.55 -30.79 -4.56
C ILE A 148 12.99 -32.24 -4.22
N LEU A 149 12.83 -32.62 -2.95
CA LEU A 149 13.29 -33.91 -2.46
C LEU A 149 12.32 -35.04 -2.79
N HIS A 150 11.02 -34.79 -2.75
CA HIS A 150 9.98 -35.80 -2.94
C HIS A 150 8.98 -35.38 -4.02
N ASN A 151 8.47 -36.36 -4.73
CA ASN A 151 7.33 -36.14 -5.64
C ASN A 151 6.01 -36.14 -4.87
N LYS A 152 4.88 -35.83 -5.54
CA LYS A 152 3.52 -35.84 -4.98
C LYS A 152 3.07 -37.16 -4.35
N ASN A 153 3.74 -38.28 -4.63
CA ASN A 153 3.52 -39.59 -4.03
C ASN A 153 4.52 -39.87 -2.88
N HIS A 154 5.21 -38.87 -2.38
CA HIS A 154 6.25 -38.94 -1.34
C HIS A 154 7.47 -39.83 -1.71
N ALA A 155 7.63 -40.20 -2.99
CA ALA A 155 8.84 -40.89 -3.44
C ALA A 155 10.00 -39.90 -3.58
N PHE A 156 11.19 -40.33 -3.13
CA PHE A 156 12.40 -39.51 -3.19
C PHE A 156 12.88 -39.36 -4.65
N ILE A 157 12.94 -38.12 -5.16
CA ILE A 157 13.34 -37.77 -6.53
C ILE A 157 14.63 -36.99 -6.61
N ASN A 158 14.99 -36.27 -5.53
CA ASN A 158 16.20 -35.44 -5.40
C ASN A 158 16.45 -34.58 -6.64
N LEU A 159 15.45 -33.76 -6.98
CA LEU A 159 15.44 -32.88 -8.17
C LEU A 159 15.87 -31.48 -7.80
N PHE A 160 16.78 -30.91 -8.57
CA PHE A 160 17.02 -29.46 -8.57
C PHE A 160 16.48 -28.85 -9.86
N ALA A 161 15.40 -28.04 -9.71
CA ALA A 161 14.70 -27.39 -10.81
C ALA A 161 15.25 -25.98 -11.01
N VAL A 162 16.10 -25.81 -12.03
CA VAL A 162 16.77 -24.51 -12.35
C VAL A 162 15.81 -23.60 -13.07
N PHE A 163 15.72 -22.33 -12.65
CA PHE A 163 14.83 -21.36 -13.28
C PHE A 163 15.50 -20.05 -13.71
N ASP A 164 16.73 -19.72 -13.25
CA ASP A 164 17.44 -18.51 -13.72
C ASP A 164 18.98 -18.72 -13.70
N ALA A 165 19.71 -17.89 -14.44
CA ALA A 165 21.15 -17.89 -14.54
C ALA A 165 21.74 -16.56 -14.06
N TYR A 166 22.74 -16.61 -13.17
CA TYR A 166 23.37 -15.41 -12.60
C TYR A 166 24.81 -15.26 -13.06
N TYR A 167 25.56 -16.35 -13.07
CA TYR A 167 26.96 -16.38 -13.58
C TYR A 167 27.15 -17.59 -14.45
N MET A 168 27.83 -17.43 -15.56
CA MET A 168 28.25 -18.52 -16.45
C MET A 168 29.73 -18.40 -16.74
N ASN A 169 30.51 -19.45 -16.40
CA ASN A 169 31.96 -19.52 -16.57
C ASN A 169 32.68 -18.24 -16.06
N GLY A 170 32.34 -17.79 -14.86
CA GLY A 170 32.91 -16.61 -14.21
C GLY A 170 32.36 -15.26 -14.71
N THR A 171 31.49 -15.24 -15.73
CA THR A 171 30.90 -14.03 -16.28
C THR A 171 29.54 -13.75 -15.64
N ASP A 172 29.32 -12.50 -15.19
CA ASP A 172 28.01 -12.03 -14.70
C ASP A 172 27.03 -11.92 -15.89
N VAL A 173 25.93 -12.66 -15.85
CA VAL A 173 24.89 -12.65 -16.87
C VAL A 173 23.54 -12.11 -16.35
N ARG A 174 23.50 -11.60 -15.11
CA ARG A 174 22.28 -11.08 -14.48
C ARG A 174 21.68 -9.87 -15.18
N GLN A 175 22.49 -9.07 -15.89
CA GLN A 175 22.05 -7.93 -16.69
C GLN A 175 21.36 -8.33 -17.98
N GLU A 176 21.54 -9.57 -18.47
CA GLU A 176 20.94 -10.03 -19.70
C GLU A 176 19.42 -10.16 -19.58
N LYS A 177 18.71 -10.04 -20.71
CA LYS A 177 17.28 -10.33 -20.79
C LYS A 177 17.02 -11.77 -20.33
N PHE A 178 15.84 -12.00 -19.76
CA PHE A 178 15.44 -13.36 -19.39
C PHE A 178 15.01 -14.18 -20.62
N MET A 179 14.19 -13.56 -21.51
CA MET A 179 13.68 -14.17 -22.74
C MET A 179 13.68 -13.14 -23.88
N LEU A 180 13.70 -13.59 -25.12
CA LEU A 180 13.65 -12.76 -26.31
C LEU A 180 12.27 -12.83 -26.98
N ASP A 181 11.98 -11.82 -27.82
CA ASP A 181 10.83 -11.80 -28.73
C ASP A 181 11.01 -12.80 -29.87
N LEU A 182 9.89 -13.29 -30.41
CA LEU A 182 9.85 -14.20 -31.57
C LEU A 182 10.54 -13.65 -32.83
N ASP A 183 10.49 -12.32 -33.00
CA ASP A 183 11.00 -11.67 -34.20
C ASP A 183 12.52 -11.49 -34.22
N VAL A 184 13.21 -11.86 -33.13
CA VAL A 184 14.65 -11.72 -32.94
C VAL A 184 15.28 -13.12 -32.74
N ASP A 185 15.09 -14.03 -33.70
CA ASP A 185 15.77 -15.33 -33.67
C ASP A 185 17.20 -15.17 -34.26
N ASP A 186 18.05 -14.43 -33.53
CA ASP A 186 19.49 -14.45 -33.73
C ASP A 186 20.08 -15.56 -32.86
N GLU A 187 20.52 -16.66 -33.49
CA GLU A 187 21.21 -17.77 -32.80
C GLU A 187 22.38 -17.30 -31.92
N LYS A 188 22.91 -16.12 -32.17
CA LYS A 188 24.03 -15.51 -31.46
C LYS A 188 23.65 -14.75 -30.21
N THR A 189 22.37 -14.34 -30.07
CA THR A 189 21.95 -13.54 -28.91
C THR A 189 21.78 -14.45 -27.68
N LEU A 190 22.50 -14.10 -26.61
CA LEU A 190 22.50 -14.84 -25.36
C LEU A 190 21.47 -14.20 -24.42
N TYR A 191 20.58 -14.99 -23.84
CA TYR A 191 19.62 -14.61 -22.82
C TYR A 191 19.54 -15.65 -21.72
N ARG A 192 19.14 -15.26 -20.51
CA ARG A 192 19.28 -16.09 -19.32
C ARG A 192 18.60 -17.46 -19.42
N TYR A 193 17.40 -17.51 -19.96
CA TYR A 193 16.69 -18.80 -20.12
C TYR A 193 17.39 -19.77 -21.11
N LYS A 194 17.98 -19.24 -22.19
CA LYS A 194 18.82 -20.03 -23.11
C LYS A 194 20.09 -20.52 -22.42
N ILE A 195 20.70 -19.69 -21.57
CA ILE A 195 21.87 -20.07 -20.77
C ILE A 195 21.52 -21.23 -19.83
N VAL A 196 20.37 -21.19 -19.14
CA VAL A 196 19.88 -22.29 -18.29
C VAL A 196 19.76 -23.59 -19.08
N ASN A 197 19.05 -23.57 -20.22
CA ASN A 197 18.84 -24.78 -21.04
C ASN A 197 20.14 -25.35 -21.60
N ASN A 198 21.03 -24.49 -22.09
CA ASN A 198 22.36 -24.88 -22.58
C ASN A 198 23.19 -25.49 -21.47
N MET A 199 23.20 -24.88 -20.27
CA MET A 199 23.93 -25.37 -19.12
C MET A 199 23.44 -26.75 -18.70
N ILE A 200 22.14 -27.00 -18.60
CA ILE A 200 21.57 -28.33 -18.27
C ILE A 200 22.05 -29.39 -19.26
N THR A 201 22.11 -29.05 -20.55
CA THR A 201 22.61 -29.95 -21.60
C THR A 201 24.11 -30.23 -21.47
N LEU A 202 24.90 -29.22 -21.13
CA LEU A 202 26.35 -29.28 -21.03
C LEU A 202 26.84 -29.92 -19.72
N LEU A 203 26.03 -29.85 -18.65
CA LEU A 203 26.41 -30.24 -17.30
C LEU A 203 26.88 -31.68 -17.15
N LYS A 204 26.20 -32.62 -17.79
CA LYS A 204 26.48 -34.08 -17.78
C LYS A 204 27.01 -34.56 -16.42
N PRO A 205 26.21 -34.40 -15.34
CA PRO A 205 26.68 -34.65 -13.99
C PRO A 205 26.93 -36.13 -13.74
N LYS A 206 28.02 -36.44 -13.00
CA LYS A 206 28.40 -37.76 -12.56
C LYS A 206 28.48 -37.83 -11.04
N SER A 207 28.42 -39.03 -10.46
CA SER A 207 28.68 -39.18 -9.02
C SER A 207 30.19 -39.02 -8.71
N ILE A 208 30.50 -38.32 -7.61
CA ILE A 208 31.89 -38.21 -7.14
C ILE A 208 32.52 -39.55 -6.71
N VAL A 209 31.70 -40.53 -6.39
CA VAL A 209 32.15 -41.88 -5.97
C VAL A 209 32.34 -42.84 -7.13
N GLY A 210 32.26 -42.39 -8.38
CA GLY A 210 32.61 -43.17 -9.56
C GLY A 210 31.43 -43.91 -10.23
N ASP A 211 30.19 -43.73 -9.76
CA ASP A 211 28.99 -44.20 -10.46
C ASP A 211 28.71 -43.32 -11.68
N GLU A 212 28.29 -43.95 -12.81
CA GLU A 212 27.92 -43.18 -14.01
C GLU A 212 26.68 -42.29 -13.80
N SER A 213 25.80 -42.65 -12.87
CA SER A 213 24.57 -41.87 -12.55
C SER A 213 24.81 -40.76 -11.54
N SER A 214 24.28 -39.58 -11.82
CA SER A 214 24.30 -38.48 -10.87
C SER A 214 23.40 -38.75 -9.64
N PRO A 215 23.85 -38.47 -8.41
CA PRO A 215 23.02 -38.64 -7.21
C PRO A 215 21.88 -37.60 -7.11
N MET A 216 21.89 -36.56 -7.94
CA MET A 216 20.86 -35.51 -8.04
C MET A 216 20.47 -35.31 -9.51
N THR A 217 19.17 -35.12 -9.73
CA THR A 217 18.64 -34.76 -11.05
C THR A 217 18.62 -33.23 -11.20
N PHE A 218 19.08 -32.73 -12.35
CA PHE A 218 19.04 -31.33 -12.71
C PHE A 218 18.18 -31.14 -13.94
N ARG A 219 17.16 -30.23 -13.84
CA ARG A 219 16.27 -29.90 -14.96
C ARG A 219 16.01 -28.39 -15.00
N SER A 220 15.82 -27.85 -16.20
CA SER A 220 15.29 -26.49 -16.34
C SER A 220 13.79 -26.48 -16.13
N LYS A 221 13.26 -25.45 -15.47
CA LYS A 221 11.81 -25.18 -15.43
C LYS A 221 11.33 -24.66 -16.79
N LYS A 222 10.09 -24.96 -17.14
CA LYS A 222 9.46 -24.41 -18.32
C LYS A 222 8.78 -23.09 -18.01
N PHE A 223 8.95 -22.10 -18.89
CA PHE A 223 8.29 -20.81 -18.83
C PHE A 223 7.32 -20.64 -19.99
N TYR A 224 6.24 -19.93 -19.75
CA TYR A 224 5.18 -19.66 -20.72
C TYR A 224 4.85 -18.17 -20.71
N PRO A 225 4.41 -17.57 -21.84
CA PRO A 225 4.48 -18.18 -23.19
C PRO A 225 5.93 -18.51 -23.56
N GLU A 226 6.12 -19.55 -24.37
CA GLU A 226 7.49 -19.96 -24.80
C GLU A 226 8.14 -18.87 -25.68
N THR A 227 7.33 -18.00 -26.24
CA THR A 227 7.72 -16.89 -27.11
C THR A 227 6.80 -15.70 -26.87
N LEU A 228 7.38 -14.51 -26.79
CA LEU A 228 6.65 -13.26 -26.62
C LEU A 228 6.27 -12.67 -27.97
N ASN A 229 5.01 -12.35 -28.17
CA ASN A 229 4.54 -11.59 -29.31
C ASN A 229 4.57 -10.10 -28.98
N SER A 230 5.38 -9.34 -29.70
CA SER A 230 5.47 -7.87 -29.54
C SER A 230 4.25 -7.11 -30.08
N SER A 231 3.29 -7.78 -30.70
CA SER A 231 2.05 -7.13 -31.16
C SER A 231 1.17 -6.78 -29.97
N THR A 232 0.89 -5.50 -29.82
CA THR A 232 0.16 -4.83 -28.74
C THR A 232 -1.33 -5.26 -28.58
N GLU A 233 -1.82 -6.19 -29.42
CA GLU A 233 -3.23 -6.58 -29.43
C GLU A 233 -3.58 -7.78 -28.55
N ASN A 234 -2.61 -8.42 -27.88
CA ASN A 234 -2.89 -9.65 -27.09
C ASN A 234 -2.38 -9.58 -25.65
N ASP A 235 -2.93 -8.64 -24.88
CA ASP A 235 -2.66 -8.48 -23.45
C ASP A 235 -3.16 -9.68 -22.61
N LEU A 236 -3.91 -10.63 -23.22
CA LEU A 236 -4.43 -11.83 -22.57
C LEU A 236 -3.51 -13.06 -22.71
N GLN A 237 -2.39 -12.96 -23.44
CA GLN A 237 -1.49 -14.09 -23.67
C GLN A 237 -0.96 -14.69 -22.36
N ILE A 238 -0.66 -13.86 -21.37
CA ILE A 238 -0.16 -14.33 -20.07
C ILE A 238 -1.20 -15.16 -19.31
N PHE A 239 -2.49 -14.80 -19.40
CA PHE A 239 -3.58 -15.54 -18.75
C PHE A 239 -3.82 -16.90 -19.41
N ALA A 240 -3.71 -16.97 -20.74
CA ALA A 240 -3.74 -18.25 -21.44
C ALA A 240 -2.57 -19.16 -21.02
N ALA A 241 -1.39 -18.60 -20.81
CA ALA A 241 -0.23 -19.30 -20.26
C ALA A 241 -0.48 -19.79 -18.82
N CYS A 242 -1.07 -18.95 -17.98
CA CYS A 242 -1.48 -19.35 -16.62
C CYS A 242 -2.49 -20.51 -16.66
N ASN A 243 -3.54 -20.38 -17.50
CA ASN A 243 -4.54 -21.45 -17.66
C ASN A 243 -3.90 -22.78 -18.04
N HIS A 244 -2.97 -22.75 -19.00
CA HIS A 244 -2.24 -23.96 -19.43
C HIS A 244 -1.47 -24.65 -18.29
N ILE A 245 -0.83 -23.85 -17.40
CA ILE A 245 -0.14 -24.41 -16.22
C ILE A 245 -1.15 -24.97 -15.23
N LEU A 246 -2.23 -24.22 -14.93
CA LEU A 246 -3.26 -24.66 -13.97
C LEU A 246 -3.99 -25.93 -14.43
N GLU A 247 -4.28 -26.06 -15.72
CA GLU A 247 -4.81 -27.31 -16.30
C GLU A 247 -3.85 -28.48 -16.11
N LYS A 248 -2.53 -28.27 -16.28
CA LYS A 248 -1.53 -29.32 -16.00
C LYS A 248 -1.50 -29.71 -14.53
N VAL A 249 -1.66 -28.76 -13.62
CA VAL A 249 -1.76 -29.01 -12.17
C VAL A 249 -3.00 -29.85 -11.87
N GLN A 250 -4.18 -29.45 -12.37
CA GLN A 250 -5.45 -30.17 -12.17
C GLN A 250 -5.40 -31.61 -12.74
N ASN A 251 -4.79 -31.77 -13.91
CA ASN A 251 -4.62 -33.09 -14.54
C ASN A 251 -3.46 -33.92 -13.95
N GLY A 252 -2.81 -33.45 -12.90
CA GLY A 252 -1.73 -34.15 -12.22
C GLY A 252 -0.48 -34.39 -13.07
N LEU A 253 -0.20 -33.56 -14.06
CA LEU A 253 0.90 -33.73 -15.01
C LEU A 253 2.27 -33.30 -14.48
N PHE A 254 2.32 -32.63 -13.35
CA PHE A 254 3.58 -32.31 -12.65
C PHE A 254 4.01 -33.50 -11.80
N GLU A 255 5.31 -33.77 -11.78
CA GLU A 255 5.92 -34.83 -10.97
C GLU A 255 5.90 -34.45 -9.46
N TYR A 256 5.97 -33.19 -9.14
CA TYR A 256 6.05 -32.64 -7.80
C TYR A 256 4.84 -31.75 -7.45
N GLU A 257 4.68 -31.42 -6.17
CA GLU A 257 3.62 -30.50 -5.70
C GLU A 257 3.91 -29.07 -6.12
N THR A 258 2.83 -28.35 -6.45
CA THR A 258 2.86 -26.94 -6.83
C THR A 258 1.87 -26.15 -6.00
N ASP A 259 2.25 -24.95 -5.54
CA ASP A 259 1.42 -24.09 -4.68
C ASP A 259 1.11 -22.71 -5.30
N GLY A 260 1.14 -22.61 -6.64
CA GLY A 260 0.81 -21.39 -7.38
C GLY A 260 1.63 -21.14 -8.63
N LEU A 261 1.86 -19.86 -8.93
CA LEU A 261 2.56 -19.39 -10.12
C LEU A 261 3.64 -18.37 -9.76
N ILE A 262 4.72 -18.32 -10.56
CA ILE A 262 5.76 -17.30 -10.49
C ILE A 262 5.83 -16.55 -11.82
N PHE A 263 5.82 -15.22 -11.76
CA PHE A 263 5.92 -14.31 -12.89
C PHE A 263 7.28 -13.62 -12.86
N SER A 264 7.95 -13.58 -14.00
CA SER A 264 9.25 -12.91 -14.17
C SER A 264 9.18 -11.95 -15.34
N HIS A 265 9.75 -10.76 -15.19
CA HIS A 265 9.83 -9.81 -16.29
C HIS A 265 10.84 -10.29 -17.34
N ALA A 266 10.42 -10.29 -18.62
CA ALA A 266 11.18 -10.92 -19.70
C ALA A 266 12.46 -10.15 -20.06
N TYR A 267 12.49 -8.83 -19.90
CA TYR A 267 13.58 -8.00 -20.43
C TYR A 267 14.49 -7.40 -19.36
N TYR A 268 14.08 -7.33 -18.10
CA TYR A 268 14.88 -6.69 -17.07
C TYR A 268 15.97 -7.62 -16.52
N GLY A 269 17.08 -7.01 -16.11
CA GLY A 269 18.11 -7.71 -15.35
C GLY A 269 17.59 -8.15 -13.98
N VAL A 270 18.20 -9.19 -13.42
CA VAL A 270 17.83 -9.77 -12.12
C VAL A 270 17.84 -8.69 -11.03
N GLY A 271 16.71 -8.48 -10.37
CA GLY A 271 16.59 -7.50 -9.29
C GLY A 271 16.60 -6.02 -9.73
N SER A 272 16.44 -5.74 -11.02
CA SER A 272 16.47 -4.39 -11.62
C SER A 272 15.12 -3.99 -12.21
N ASP A 273 14.96 -2.70 -12.46
CA ASP A 273 13.85 -2.07 -13.17
C ASP A 273 14.24 -1.65 -14.60
N LYS A 274 15.40 -2.13 -15.11
CA LYS A 274 15.99 -1.68 -16.39
C LYS A 274 16.58 -2.83 -17.18
N VAL A 275 16.53 -2.65 -18.51
CA VAL A 275 17.21 -3.52 -19.47
C VAL A 275 18.73 -3.27 -19.41
N GLY A 276 19.51 -4.34 -19.44
CA GLY A 276 20.98 -4.25 -19.47
C GLY A 276 21.64 -3.89 -18.14
N ILE A 277 20.90 -3.83 -17.04
CA ILE A 277 21.41 -3.50 -15.69
C ILE A 277 20.92 -4.55 -14.71
N ALA A 278 21.82 -5.14 -13.92
CA ALA A 278 21.49 -6.03 -12.81
C ALA A 278 21.27 -5.24 -11.50
N GLY A 279 20.44 -5.78 -10.62
CA GLY A 279 20.21 -5.27 -9.28
C GLY A 279 21.41 -5.50 -8.31
N PRO A 280 21.23 -5.14 -7.03
CA PRO A 280 22.30 -5.18 -6.03
C PRO A 280 22.77 -6.62 -5.72
N LEU A 281 24.03 -6.75 -5.29
CA LEU A 281 24.64 -8.00 -4.83
C LEU A 281 24.26 -8.33 -3.38
N SER A 282 22.97 -8.25 -3.09
CA SER A 282 22.43 -8.54 -1.76
C SER A 282 20.99 -9.02 -1.87
N LYS A 283 20.53 -9.76 -0.86
CA LYS A 283 19.13 -10.22 -0.79
C LYS A 283 18.18 -9.02 -0.77
N THR A 284 17.31 -8.95 -1.76
CA THR A 284 16.28 -7.89 -1.92
C THR A 284 14.96 -8.52 -2.32
N THR A 285 13.89 -7.74 -2.28
CA THR A 285 12.63 -8.09 -2.94
C THR A 285 12.59 -7.37 -4.28
N TRP A 286 12.17 -8.05 -5.34
CA TRP A 286 12.17 -7.53 -6.70
C TRP A 286 10.76 -7.15 -7.13
N ASP A 287 10.52 -5.87 -7.35
CA ASP A 287 9.20 -5.29 -7.69
C ASP A 287 8.65 -5.76 -9.04
N TYR A 288 9.49 -6.37 -9.87
CA TYR A 288 9.12 -6.91 -11.19
C TYR A 288 9.15 -8.44 -11.26
N SER A 289 9.12 -9.11 -10.13
CA SER A 289 8.89 -10.55 -10.01
C SER A 289 7.74 -10.77 -9.04
N PHE A 290 6.72 -11.54 -9.49
CA PHE A 290 5.53 -11.80 -8.69
C PHE A 290 5.34 -13.28 -8.40
N LYS A 291 4.74 -13.56 -7.25
CA LYS A 291 4.23 -14.89 -6.89
C LYS A 291 2.73 -14.78 -6.65
N TRP A 292 2.00 -15.72 -7.21
CA TRP A 292 0.58 -15.88 -6.94
C TRP A 292 0.34 -17.25 -6.30
N LYS A 293 -0.58 -17.30 -5.36
CA LYS A 293 -1.11 -18.54 -4.77
C LYS A 293 -2.62 -18.54 -4.87
N PRO A 294 -3.25 -19.69 -5.08
CA PRO A 294 -4.69 -19.82 -4.93
C PRO A 294 -5.17 -19.25 -3.58
N PRO A 295 -6.35 -18.63 -3.51
CA PRO A 295 -6.83 -17.93 -2.30
C PRO A 295 -6.77 -18.76 -1.01
N GLN A 296 -7.05 -20.07 -1.11
CA GLN A 296 -7.01 -21.00 0.03
C GLN A 296 -5.61 -21.19 0.63
N PHE A 297 -4.54 -20.81 -0.08
CA PHE A 297 -3.15 -20.87 0.40
C PHE A 297 -2.59 -19.52 0.84
N ASN A 298 -3.44 -18.48 0.93
CA ASN A 298 -3.07 -17.20 1.52
C ASN A 298 -3.06 -17.32 3.03
N THR A 299 -1.92 -17.68 3.59
CA THR A 299 -1.71 -17.92 5.02
C THR A 299 -0.66 -16.97 5.60
N ILE A 300 -0.67 -16.81 6.92
CA ILE A 300 0.34 -16.01 7.62
C ILE A 300 0.94 -16.84 8.76
N ASP A 301 2.27 -16.85 8.85
CA ASP A 301 2.98 -17.43 10.00
C ASP A 301 3.10 -16.38 11.10
N PHE A 302 2.48 -16.64 12.24
CA PHE A 302 2.55 -15.78 13.42
C PHE A 302 3.32 -16.43 14.56
N LEU A 303 4.04 -15.63 15.33
CA LEU A 303 4.45 -15.99 16.67
C LEU A 303 3.24 -15.84 17.59
N VAL A 304 2.83 -16.93 18.21
CA VAL A 304 1.71 -16.98 19.16
C VAL A 304 2.18 -16.60 20.56
N THR A 305 1.47 -15.66 21.19
CA THR A 305 1.58 -15.40 22.64
C THR A 305 0.20 -15.48 23.27
N THR A 306 0.09 -16.11 24.45
CA THR A 306 -1.18 -16.27 25.16
C THR A 306 -1.47 -15.04 26.01
N LYS A 307 -2.75 -14.64 26.09
CA LYS A 307 -3.17 -13.59 27.02
C LYS A 307 -3.09 -14.10 28.45
N LYS A 308 -2.40 -13.35 29.32
CA LYS A 308 -2.17 -13.73 30.71
C LYS A 308 -2.84 -12.77 31.69
N SER A 309 -3.27 -13.32 32.82
CA SER A 309 -3.72 -12.56 33.99
C SER A 309 -2.96 -13.08 35.22
N ASN A 310 -2.27 -12.20 35.93
CA ASN A 310 -1.41 -12.55 37.08
C ASN A 310 -0.33 -13.62 36.80
N GLY A 311 0.11 -13.73 35.52
CA GLY A 311 1.12 -14.70 35.09
C GLY A 311 0.57 -16.01 34.53
N ASP A 312 -0.70 -16.31 34.72
CA ASP A 312 -1.37 -17.51 34.21
C ASP A 312 -2.17 -17.22 32.95
N ASP A 313 -2.29 -18.22 32.05
CA ASP A 313 -3.08 -18.12 30.84
C ASP A 313 -4.56 -17.93 31.16
N VAL A 314 -5.21 -16.97 30.48
CA VAL A 314 -6.65 -16.73 30.66
C VAL A 314 -7.43 -17.79 29.88
N ILE A 315 -8.14 -18.66 30.63
CA ILE A 315 -9.05 -19.66 30.06
C ILE A 315 -10.49 -19.18 30.27
N THR A 316 -11.26 -19.15 29.20
CA THR A 316 -12.65 -18.67 29.19
C THR A 316 -13.60 -19.81 28.83
N PRO A 317 -14.66 -20.07 29.63
CA PRO A 317 -15.68 -21.05 29.29
C PRO A 317 -16.62 -20.49 28.17
N ILE A 318 -17.13 -21.39 27.32
CA ILE A 318 -18.06 -21.06 26.25
C ILE A 318 -19.12 -22.13 26.07
N PHE A 319 -20.36 -21.73 25.84
CA PHE A 319 -21.44 -22.64 25.45
C PHE A 319 -21.44 -22.86 23.95
N GLN A 320 -21.50 -24.11 23.50
CA GLN A 320 -21.72 -24.42 22.09
C GLN A 320 -23.16 -24.90 21.86
N PRO A 321 -23.84 -24.41 20.80
CA PRO A 321 -25.15 -24.89 20.42
C PRO A 321 -25.16 -26.40 20.18
N GLY A 322 -26.11 -27.13 20.79
CA GLY A 322 -26.28 -28.57 20.60
C GLY A 322 -25.52 -29.44 21.61
N LYS A 323 -24.74 -28.90 22.55
CA LYS A 323 -24.13 -29.64 23.65
C LYS A 323 -24.99 -29.50 24.92
N SER A 324 -24.82 -30.47 25.86
CA SER A 324 -25.45 -30.41 27.17
C SER A 324 -24.95 -29.19 27.97
N THR A 325 -25.84 -28.56 28.72
CA THR A 325 -25.51 -27.40 29.58
C THR A 325 -24.52 -27.73 30.67
N SER A 326 -24.21 -29.02 30.90
CA SER A 326 -23.18 -29.47 31.83
C SER A 326 -21.77 -29.51 31.25
N ASP A 327 -21.62 -29.47 29.92
CA ASP A 327 -20.34 -29.58 29.25
C ASP A 327 -19.96 -28.22 28.63
N LEU A 328 -19.26 -27.40 29.38
CA LEU A 328 -18.68 -26.14 28.93
C LEU A 328 -17.36 -26.43 28.22
N ASP A 329 -17.31 -26.06 26.95
CA ASP A 329 -16.03 -25.97 26.25
C ASP A 329 -15.22 -24.76 26.76
N GLN A 330 -13.93 -24.79 26.54
CA GLN A 330 -13.02 -23.74 26.99
C GLN A 330 -12.15 -23.26 25.83
N TYR A 331 -11.79 -21.99 25.83
CA TYR A 331 -10.86 -21.42 24.90
C TYR A 331 -9.81 -20.52 25.54
N LYS A 332 -8.70 -20.32 24.85
CA LYS A 332 -7.70 -19.31 25.17
C LYS A 332 -7.73 -18.20 24.13
N THR A 333 -7.59 -16.96 24.57
CA THR A 333 -7.32 -15.84 23.68
C THR A 333 -5.82 -15.71 23.49
N ILE A 334 -5.38 -15.70 22.24
CA ILE A 334 -3.99 -15.54 21.83
C ILE A 334 -3.79 -14.21 21.10
N GLU A 335 -2.57 -13.70 21.15
CA GLU A 335 -2.08 -12.57 20.40
C GLU A 335 -1.16 -13.07 19.29
N LEU A 336 -1.43 -12.66 18.05
CA LEU A 336 -0.70 -13.02 16.86
C LEU A 336 0.34 -11.94 16.56
N ARG A 337 1.62 -12.31 16.58
CA ARG A 337 2.72 -11.37 16.47
C ARG A 337 3.55 -11.62 15.22
N CYS A 338 4.04 -10.53 14.61
CA CYS A 338 4.93 -10.53 13.46
C CYS A 338 6.27 -9.91 13.80
N GLY A 339 7.30 -10.28 13.07
CA GLY A 339 8.62 -9.66 13.20
C GLY A 339 8.64 -8.23 12.66
N TYR A 340 9.05 -7.28 13.47
CA TYR A 340 8.98 -5.85 13.21
C TYR A 340 10.29 -5.14 13.52
N SER A 341 10.66 -4.20 12.65
CA SER A 341 11.72 -3.23 12.88
C SER A 341 11.24 -1.84 12.44
N GLN A 342 11.32 -0.86 13.31
CA GLN A 342 10.85 0.50 13.01
C GLN A 342 11.54 1.10 11.77
N LYS A 343 12.82 0.82 11.58
CA LYS A 343 13.57 1.26 10.40
C LYS A 343 13.02 0.75 9.07
N LYS A 344 12.49 -0.49 9.06
CA LYS A 344 11.97 -1.14 7.86
C LYS A 344 10.46 -0.94 7.66
N HIS A 345 9.71 -0.89 8.76
CA HIS A 345 8.25 -0.97 8.76
C HIS A 345 7.57 0.32 9.25
N GLY A 346 8.33 1.40 9.54
CA GLY A 346 7.80 2.66 10.06
C GLY A 346 7.48 2.61 11.56
N TYR A 347 6.72 3.58 12.06
CA TYR A 347 6.29 3.64 13.47
C TYR A 347 5.18 2.62 13.76
N LEU A 348 5.10 2.13 15.00
CA LEU A 348 4.05 1.17 15.38
C LEU A 348 2.69 1.87 15.56
N ASN A 349 2.67 2.96 16.33
CA ASN A 349 1.48 3.76 16.63
C ASN A 349 1.83 5.26 16.59
N PRO A 350 2.11 5.84 15.42
CA PRO A 350 2.68 7.19 15.34
C PRO A 350 1.76 8.27 15.92
N CYS A 351 0.44 8.11 15.81
CA CYS A 351 -0.50 9.07 16.39
C CYS A 351 -0.54 8.97 17.92
N GLN A 352 -0.51 7.77 18.48
CA GLN A 352 -0.44 7.58 19.94
C GLN A 352 0.86 8.16 20.51
N ASP A 353 2.00 7.96 19.81
CA ASP A 353 3.28 8.56 20.23
C ASP A 353 3.18 10.08 20.33
N ILE A 354 2.49 10.74 19.40
CA ILE A 354 2.24 12.18 19.45
C ILE A 354 1.31 12.55 20.62
N TYR A 355 0.24 11.78 20.82
CA TYR A 355 -0.74 12.07 21.88
C TYR A 355 -0.14 11.91 23.27
N GLU A 356 0.81 10.96 23.45
CA GLU A 356 1.53 10.73 24.71
C GLU A 356 2.80 11.57 24.88
N ASP A 357 3.12 12.43 23.91
CA ASP A 357 4.36 13.21 23.88
C ASP A 357 5.65 12.37 23.77
N ASN A 358 5.54 11.17 23.23
CA ASN A 358 6.68 10.30 22.91
C ASN A 358 7.29 10.72 21.56
N VAL A 359 7.59 12.02 21.44
CA VAL A 359 8.13 12.59 20.20
C VAL A 359 9.65 12.62 20.26
N PRO A 360 10.36 12.27 19.15
CA PRO A 360 11.81 12.29 19.12
C PRO A 360 12.37 13.70 19.22
N ASP A 361 13.55 13.81 19.80
CA ASP A 361 14.34 15.03 19.79
C ASP A 361 15.03 15.27 18.46
N TYR A 362 15.51 16.51 18.27
CA TYR A 362 16.33 16.85 17.10
C TYR A 362 17.66 16.09 17.12
N GLU A 363 18.03 15.50 15.98
CA GLU A 363 19.20 14.62 15.83
C GLU A 363 19.17 13.33 16.67
N ASP A 364 17.98 12.92 17.10
CA ASP A 364 17.82 11.65 17.77
C ASP A 364 18.30 10.51 16.85
N LYS A 365 19.45 9.91 17.24
CA LYS A 365 20.10 8.82 16.54
C LYS A 365 19.72 7.46 17.09
N ASP A 366 18.75 7.42 18.01
CA ASP A 366 18.26 6.15 18.53
C ASP A 366 17.55 5.39 17.41
N ASP A 367 18.40 4.80 16.61
CA ASP A 367 18.10 3.90 15.51
C ASP A 367 17.84 2.54 16.18
N SER A 368 16.77 2.43 16.97
CA SER A 368 16.35 1.15 17.53
C SER A 368 15.99 0.22 16.36
N SER A 369 17.04 -0.23 15.68
CA SER A 369 16.98 -1.21 14.60
C SER A 369 16.66 -2.60 15.14
N GLU A 370 16.23 -2.68 16.38
CA GLU A 370 15.87 -3.91 17.04
C GLU A 370 14.72 -4.58 16.30
N TYR A 371 14.97 -5.78 15.84
CA TYR A 371 13.95 -6.62 15.23
C TYR A 371 13.23 -7.37 16.34
N LYS A 372 11.96 -7.07 16.59
CA LYS A 372 11.17 -7.60 17.70
C LYS A 372 9.78 -8.07 17.28
N PRO A 373 9.15 -8.96 18.04
CA PRO A 373 7.78 -9.37 17.76
C PRO A 373 6.80 -8.29 18.23
N VAL A 374 5.87 -7.90 17.35
CA VAL A 374 4.78 -6.96 17.67
C VAL A 374 3.43 -7.52 17.28
N LEU A 375 2.37 -7.08 17.97
CA LEU A 375 1.01 -7.44 17.63
C LEU A 375 0.69 -7.06 16.16
N PHE A 376 0.05 -7.96 15.44
CA PHE A 376 -0.33 -7.72 14.07
C PHE A 376 -1.58 -6.83 14.01
N VAL A 377 -1.42 -5.63 13.51
CA VAL A 377 -2.49 -4.65 13.27
C VAL A 377 -2.33 -4.14 11.84
N PRO A 378 -3.00 -4.74 10.87
CA PRO A 378 -2.88 -4.40 9.47
C PRO A 378 -3.52 -3.04 9.16
N THR A 379 -3.09 -2.42 8.05
CA THR A 379 -3.54 -1.08 7.66
C THR A 379 -4.45 -1.10 6.42
N ASN A 380 -4.46 -2.19 5.64
CA ASN A 380 -5.27 -2.28 4.43
C ASN A 380 -5.81 -3.72 4.21
N PRO A 381 -7.13 -3.95 4.50
CA PRO A 381 -8.01 -3.10 5.28
C PRO A 381 -7.55 -2.93 6.73
N TYR A 382 -7.80 -1.77 7.32
CA TYR A 382 -7.44 -1.51 8.71
C TYR A 382 -8.30 -2.34 9.68
N ASP A 383 -7.68 -3.14 10.52
CA ASP A 383 -8.34 -3.86 11.61
C ASP A 383 -7.47 -3.88 12.88
N PRO A 384 -7.84 -3.09 13.91
CA PRO A 384 -7.08 -3.01 15.16
C PRO A 384 -7.13 -4.29 16.00
N GLU A 385 -8.09 -5.18 15.75
CA GLU A 385 -8.25 -6.45 16.45
C GLU A 385 -7.75 -7.67 15.66
N ALA A 386 -7.24 -7.48 14.45
CA ALA A 386 -6.79 -8.58 13.57
C ALA A 386 -5.73 -9.49 14.23
N GLY A 387 -4.92 -8.95 15.13
CA GLY A 387 -3.93 -9.73 15.88
C GLY A 387 -4.49 -10.51 17.08
N ILE A 388 -5.81 -10.51 17.33
CA ILE A 388 -6.44 -11.20 18.47
C ILE A 388 -7.25 -12.39 17.97
N CYS A 389 -6.98 -13.57 18.52
CA CYS A 389 -7.66 -14.79 18.12
C CYS A 389 -8.04 -15.65 19.32
N ASN A 390 -9.19 -16.33 19.26
CA ASN A 390 -9.63 -17.32 20.24
C ASN A 390 -9.38 -18.73 19.68
N ILE A 391 -8.79 -19.59 20.50
CA ILE A 391 -8.51 -21.00 20.15
C ILE A 391 -9.21 -21.94 21.12
N MET A 392 -10.09 -22.80 20.57
CA MET A 392 -10.75 -23.85 21.36
C MET A 392 -9.73 -24.84 21.93
N LEU A 393 -9.87 -25.18 23.20
CA LEU A 393 -9.05 -26.20 23.85
C LEU A 393 -9.63 -27.59 23.60
N LYS A 394 -8.74 -28.52 23.30
CA LYS A 394 -9.07 -29.96 23.18
C LYS A 394 -8.23 -30.77 24.16
N LYS A 395 -8.76 -31.91 24.65
CA LYS A 395 -8.01 -32.82 25.50
C LYS A 395 -6.98 -33.58 24.68
N ASP A 396 -5.75 -33.62 25.16
CA ASP A 396 -4.72 -34.52 24.63
C ASP A 396 -4.91 -35.95 25.16
N ASP A 397 -4.04 -36.87 24.76
CA ASP A 397 -4.09 -38.29 25.14
C ASP A 397 -3.96 -38.51 26.69
N THR A 398 -3.48 -37.52 27.42
CA THR A 398 -3.35 -37.50 28.89
C THR A 398 -4.54 -36.87 29.60
N GLY A 399 -5.52 -36.32 28.83
CA GLY A 399 -6.69 -35.62 29.31
C GLY A 399 -6.47 -34.15 29.67
N VAL A 400 -5.29 -33.59 29.34
CA VAL A 400 -4.95 -32.17 29.56
C VAL A 400 -5.50 -31.33 28.40
N LEU A 401 -6.10 -30.19 28.74
CA LEU A 401 -6.62 -29.23 27.74
C LEU A 401 -5.49 -28.44 27.08
N GLN A 402 -5.36 -28.59 25.77
CA GLN A 402 -4.31 -28.01 24.94
C GLN A 402 -4.87 -27.30 23.69
N MET A 403 -4.07 -26.40 23.12
CA MET A 403 -4.32 -25.85 21.79
C MET A 403 -3.73 -26.77 20.71
N PHE A 404 -4.50 -27.08 19.67
CA PHE A 404 -4.07 -27.92 18.56
C PHE A 404 -4.15 -27.14 17.25
N ALA A 405 -3.16 -27.33 16.40
CA ALA A 405 -3.24 -26.92 15.00
C ALA A 405 -4.00 -27.97 14.17
N GLY A 406 -4.33 -27.65 12.92
CA GLY A 406 -5.07 -28.52 12.01
C GLY A 406 -4.34 -29.84 11.67
N ASP A 407 -3.00 -29.84 11.75
CA ASP A 407 -2.14 -31.01 11.60
C ASP A 407 -2.13 -31.95 12.84
N GLY A 408 -2.89 -31.59 13.88
CA GLY A 408 -2.96 -32.34 15.14
C GLY A 408 -1.79 -32.10 16.10
N VAL A 409 -0.87 -31.21 15.77
CA VAL A 409 0.26 -30.88 16.64
C VAL A 409 -0.17 -29.87 17.72
N VAL A 410 0.20 -30.14 18.97
CA VAL A 410 -0.02 -29.24 20.11
C VAL A 410 0.91 -28.01 19.97
N PHE A 411 0.37 -26.83 20.23
CA PHE A 411 1.16 -25.62 20.34
C PHE A 411 0.83 -24.82 21.61
N ALA A 412 1.78 -24.02 22.05
CA ALA A 412 1.69 -23.21 23.25
C ALA A 412 2.28 -21.81 23.01
N ASP A 413 2.42 -21.07 24.09
CA ASP A 413 3.09 -19.77 24.11
C ASP A 413 4.48 -19.84 23.46
N ASN A 414 4.89 -18.81 22.73
CA ASN A 414 6.16 -18.73 21.99
C ASN A 414 6.37 -19.85 20.93
N THR A 415 5.30 -20.20 20.24
CA THR A 415 5.33 -21.12 19.09
C THR A 415 4.97 -20.38 17.81
N ILE A 416 5.68 -20.66 16.69
CA ILE A 416 5.34 -20.12 15.38
C ILE A 416 4.36 -21.08 14.72
N VAL A 417 3.18 -20.55 14.37
CA VAL A 417 2.07 -21.32 13.79
C VAL A 417 1.59 -20.63 12.53
N GLU A 418 1.29 -21.42 11.51
CA GLU A 418 0.68 -20.96 10.26
C GLU A 418 -0.83 -20.92 10.41
N PHE A 419 -1.43 -19.76 10.09
CA PHE A 419 -2.87 -19.52 10.18
C PHE A 419 -3.46 -19.19 8.81
N LYS A 420 -4.68 -19.68 8.58
CA LYS A 420 -5.59 -19.16 7.53
C LYS A 420 -6.65 -18.27 8.16
N TYR A 421 -7.21 -17.37 7.36
CA TYR A 421 -8.26 -16.45 7.79
C TYR A 421 -9.59 -16.82 7.14
N GLU A 422 -10.60 -17.15 7.95
CA GLU A 422 -11.95 -17.54 7.51
C GLU A 422 -12.92 -16.39 7.76
N MET A 423 -13.33 -15.71 6.70
CA MET A 423 -14.15 -14.50 6.79
C MET A 423 -15.55 -14.76 7.36
N ASP A 424 -16.09 -15.97 7.15
CA ASP A 424 -17.43 -16.36 7.58
C ASP A 424 -17.54 -16.59 9.09
N ASN A 425 -16.42 -16.73 9.79
CA ASN A 425 -16.39 -16.89 11.22
C ASN A 425 -16.59 -15.55 11.95
N GLU A 426 -17.02 -15.58 13.21
CA GLU A 426 -17.03 -14.41 14.10
C GLU A 426 -15.64 -13.79 14.22
N LYS A 427 -15.54 -12.48 14.37
CA LYS A 427 -14.31 -11.70 14.23
C LYS A 427 -13.10 -12.28 14.96
N LYS A 428 -13.23 -12.70 16.25
CA LYS A 428 -12.12 -13.27 17.04
C LYS A 428 -11.87 -14.77 16.77
N TRP A 429 -12.64 -15.40 15.89
CA TRP A 429 -12.54 -16.82 15.51
C TRP A 429 -12.11 -17.03 14.06
N ARG A 430 -11.80 -15.96 13.35
CA ARG A 430 -11.45 -15.99 11.91
C ARG A 430 -10.09 -16.61 11.63
N TRP A 431 -9.13 -16.47 12.54
CA TRP A 431 -7.86 -17.14 12.42
C TRP A 431 -7.93 -18.59 12.84
N VAL A 432 -7.66 -19.50 11.91
CA VAL A 432 -7.67 -20.95 12.12
C VAL A 432 -6.25 -21.47 12.00
N PRO A 433 -5.67 -22.06 13.06
CA PRO A 433 -4.33 -22.62 13.02
C PRO A 433 -4.29 -23.86 12.10
N ILE A 434 -3.36 -23.89 11.13
CA ILE A 434 -3.22 -24.98 10.16
C ILE A 434 -2.16 -25.97 10.61
N ARG A 435 -0.94 -25.47 10.84
CA ARG A 435 0.20 -26.29 11.23
C ARG A 435 1.21 -25.53 12.08
N VAL A 436 1.92 -26.28 12.90
CA VAL A 436 3.05 -25.75 13.68
C VAL A 436 4.30 -25.66 12.80
N ARG A 437 4.93 -24.50 12.74
CA ARG A 437 6.18 -24.28 12.02
C ARG A 437 7.36 -24.65 12.95
N ASN A 438 7.61 -25.96 13.04
CA ASN A 438 8.67 -26.52 13.90
C ASN A 438 10.07 -26.03 13.49
N ASP A 439 10.33 -25.85 12.20
CA ASP A 439 11.53 -25.28 11.64
C ASP A 439 11.82 -23.88 12.22
N LYS A 440 10.88 -22.96 12.08
CA LYS A 440 10.98 -21.57 12.55
C LYS A 440 10.96 -21.45 14.06
N THR A 441 10.16 -22.28 14.73
CA THR A 441 10.09 -22.31 16.20
C THR A 441 11.41 -22.77 16.81
N THR A 442 12.08 -23.74 16.19
CA THR A 442 13.39 -24.22 16.62
C THR A 442 14.47 -23.14 16.43
N GLU A 443 14.48 -22.45 15.29
CA GLU A 443 15.38 -21.32 15.05
C GLU A 443 15.21 -20.22 16.11
N LEU A 444 13.96 -19.85 16.42
CA LEU A 444 13.65 -18.88 17.47
C LEU A 444 14.19 -19.31 18.84
N ARG A 445 13.95 -20.56 19.24
CA ARG A 445 14.35 -21.10 20.56
C ARG A 445 15.85 -21.25 20.71
N GLN A 446 16.54 -21.54 19.62
CA GLN A 446 18.02 -21.63 19.61
C GLN A 446 18.69 -20.25 19.59
N GLY A 447 17.95 -19.17 19.33
CA GLY A 447 18.51 -17.82 19.25
C GLY A 447 19.49 -17.60 18.08
N ILE A 448 19.53 -18.52 17.12
CA ILE A 448 20.43 -18.46 15.95
C ILE A 448 19.95 -17.35 15.00
N THR A 449 18.64 -17.25 14.82
CA THR A 449 17.99 -16.20 14.04
C THR A 449 16.83 -15.60 14.84
N LEU A 450 16.59 -14.29 14.68
CA LEU A 450 15.42 -13.62 15.24
C LEU A 450 14.22 -13.91 14.32
N ASN A 451 13.73 -15.16 14.36
CA ASN A 451 12.57 -15.57 13.54
C ASN A 451 11.29 -15.43 14.40
N TYR A 452 10.40 -14.51 14.01
CA TYR A 452 9.11 -14.26 14.67
C TYR A 452 7.93 -14.56 13.74
N GLY A 453 8.08 -15.57 12.85
CA GLY A 453 7.10 -15.85 11.80
C GLY A 453 7.32 -14.95 10.59
N ASN A 454 6.24 -14.47 9.99
CA ASN A 454 6.35 -13.52 8.89
C ASN A 454 6.91 -12.16 9.36
N ALA A 455 7.71 -11.52 8.52
CA ALA A 455 8.01 -10.12 8.71
C ALA A 455 6.73 -9.28 8.49
N TYR A 456 6.60 -8.16 9.18
CA TYR A 456 5.38 -7.36 9.21
C TYR A 456 4.85 -7.00 7.81
N HIS A 457 5.71 -6.53 6.91
CA HIS A 457 5.33 -6.18 5.54
C HIS A 457 4.85 -7.38 4.70
N VAL A 458 5.35 -8.60 5.00
CA VAL A 458 4.90 -9.84 4.34
C VAL A 458 3.51 -10.22 4.85
N ALA A 459 3.31 -10.14 6.17
CA ALA A 459 2.01 -10.40 6.79
C ALA A 459 0.95 -9.42 6.26
N GLU A 460 1.30 -8.14 6.12
CA GLU A 460 0.41 -7.10 5.59
C GLU A 460 0.06 -7.33 4.10
N SER A 461 1.04 -7.73 3.28
CA SER A 461 0.80 -8.11 1.87
C SER A 461 -0.13 -9.33 1.75
N ASN A 462 0.07 -10.36 2.60
CA ASN A 462 -0.80 -11.54 2.62
C ASN A 462 -2.20 -11.19 3.14
N TRP A 463 -2.32 -10.32 4.15
CA TRP A 463 -3.60 -9.80 4.64
C TRP A 463 -4.41 -9.14 3.54
N ARG A 464 -3.77 -8.29 2.74
CA ARG A 464 -4.39 -7.67 1.57
C ARG A 464 -4.86 -8.70 0.54
N SER A 465 -4.04 -9.72 0.27
CA SER A 465 -4.41 -10.82 -0.66
C SER A 465 -5.54 -11.71 -0.11
N ILE A 466 -5.68 -11.83 1.20
CA ILE A 466 -6.81 -12.54 1.84
C ILE A 466 -8.12 -11.78 1.60
N HIS A 467 -8.09 -10.44 1.73
CA HIS A 467 -9.30 -9.60 1.59
C HIS A 467 -9.64 -9.29 0.11
N ASN A 468 -8.63 -9.20 -0.74
CA ASN A 468 -8.77 -8.96 -2.17
C ASN A 468 -8.08 -10.08 -2.97
N PRO A 469 -8.62 -11.32 -2.95
CA PRO A 469 -7.96 -12.46 -3.56
C PRO A 469 -8.03 -12.42 -5.09
N ILE A 470 -6.91 -12.75 -5.73
CA ILE A 470 -6.90 -13.08 -7.15
C ILE A 470 -7.34 -14.53 -7.30
N THR A 471 -8.52 -14.75 -7.85
CA THR A 471 -9.08 -16.09 -8.02
C THR A 471 -8.46 -16.85 -9.20
N ASP A 472 -8.61 -18.17 -9.21
CA ASP A 472 -8.16 -19.03 -10.32
C ASP A 472 -8.78 -18.59 -11.65
N GLN A 473 -10.05 -18.13 -11.64
CA GLN A 473 -10.74 -17.62 -12.82
C GLN A 473 -10.11 -16.32 -13.32
N MET A 474 -9.80 -15.36 -12.43
CA MET A 474 -9.14 -14.11 -12.81
C MET A 474 -7.78 -14.36 -13.44
N ILE A 475 -6.96 -15.22 -12.82
CA ILE A 475 -5.59 -15.47 -13.28
C ILE A 475 -5.53 -16.38 -14.53
N SER A 476 -6.58 -17.15 -14.80
CA SER A 476 -6.65 -18.01 -16.00
C SER A 476 -7.31 -17.36 -17.21
N THR A 477 -8.14 -16.35 -17.02
CA THR A 477 -8.90 -15.71 -18.11
C THR A 477 -8.61 -14.23 -18.32
N GLY A 478 -8.10 -13.52 -17.30
CA GLY A 478 -7.96 -12.08 -17.30
C GLY A 478 -9.31 -11.32 -17.27
N GLN A 479 -10.41 -12.01 -16.93
CA GLN A 479 -11.77 -11.47 -16.87
C GLN A 479 -12.24 -11.27 -15.43
N ASN A 480 -13.32 -10.51 -15.26
CA ASN A 480 -13.94 -10.19 -13.95
C ASN A 480 -13.01 -9.44 -12.97
N ILE A 481 -12.06 -8.69 -13.50
CA ILE A 481 -11.10 -7.90 -12.72
C ILE A 481 -11.67 -6.48 -12.49
N ASP A 482 -12.45 -5.96 -13.44
CA ASP A 482 -13.01 -4.60 -13.40
C ASP A 482 -14.15 -4.39 -12.37
N SER A 483 -14.64 -5.48 -11.76
CA SER A 483 -15.75 -5.41 -10.79
C SER A 483 -15.32 -5.26 -9.33
N ILE A 484 -14.02 -5.24 -9.09
CA ILE A 484 -13.49 -5.05 -7.73
C ILE A 484 -13.28 -3.56 -7.53
N GLU A 485 -14.10 -2.97 -6.67
CA GLU A 485 -13.88 -1.61 -6.16
C GLU A 485 -12.49 -1.57 -5.53
N VAL A 486 -11.53 -0.99 -6.24
CA VAL A 486 -10.23 -0.66 -5.67
C VAL A 486 -10.51 0.38 -4.60
N ASP A 487 -10.14 0.08 -3.36
CA ASP A 487 -10.33 0.90 -2.17
C ASP A 487 -10.16 2.39 -2.49
N GLU A 488 -11.26 3.13 -2.55
CA GLU A 488 -11.31 4.54 -2.96
C GLU A 488 -10.52 5.45 -1.99
N ASP A 489 -10.21 4.95 -0.79
CA ASP A 489 -9.60 5.70 0.29
C ASP A 489 -8.08 5.95 0.15
N VAL A 490 -7.37 5.35 -0.82
CA VAL A 490 -5.94 5.59 -1.01
C VAL A 490 -5.68 6.74 -1.99
N TYR A 491 -5.59 7.95 -1.47
CA TYR A 491 -5.35 9.17 -2.26
C TYR A 491 -3.93 9.28 -2.86
N TYR A 492 -2.91 8.68 -2.22
CA TYR A 492 -1.52 8.71 -2.68
C TYR A 492 -0.97 7.32 -2.97
N ASN A 493 -0.85 6.99 -4.25
CA ASN A 493 -0.20 5.75 -4.66
C ASN A 493 1.34 5.90 -4.60
N ARG A 494 2.05 4.94 -3.98
CA ARG A 494 3.50 5.00 -3.68
C ARG A 494 4.40 4.71 -4.88
N ILE A 495 4.06 5.11 -6.09
CA ILE A 495 4.91 4.79 -7.24
C ILE A 495 5.83 5.96 -7.56
N VAL A 496 7.11 5.65 -7.52
CA VAL A 496 8.28 6.40 -8.03
C VAL A 496 8.01 7.90 -8.23
N ARG A 497 8.66 8.76 -7.44
CA ARG A 497 8.66 10.22 -7.68
C ARG A 497 9.03 10.49 -9.13
N SER A 498 8.01 10.68 -9.97
CA SER A 498 8.21 11.10 -11.34
C SER A 498 9.08 12.35 -11.37
N LYS A 499 10.08 12.35 -12.25
CA LYS A 499 10.91 13.54 -12.51
C LYS A 499 10.15 14.57 -13.35
N ARG A 500 8.92 14.26 -13.77
CA ARG A 500 8.05 15.14 -14.56
C ARG A 500 7.31 16.11 -13.65
N MET A 501 6.76 17.17 -14.17
CA MET A 501 5.96 18.19 -13.48
C MET A 501 6.66 18.80 -12.24
N VAL A 502 8.00 18.93 -12.29
CA VAL A 502 8.80 19.47 -11.17
C VAL A 502 8.51 20.96 -10.97
N GLY A 503 8.38 21.71 -12.07
CA GLY A 503 8.07 23.14 -12.04
C GLY A 503 6.72 23.40 -11.40
N LEU A 504 5.68 22.67 -11.83
CA LEU A 504 4.33 22.79 -11.27
C LEU A 504 4.30 22.48 -9.77
N ARG A 505 4.90 21.37 -9.35
CA ARG A 505 4.96 21.02 -7.90
C ARG A 505 5.71 22.07 -7.09
N SER A 506 6.81 22.60 -7.63
CA SER A 506 7.57 23.67 -6.99
C SER A 506 6.71 24.92 -6.86
N PHE A 507 5.97 25.29 -7.91
CA PHE A 507 5.12 26.47 -7.91
C PHE A 507 3.92 26.31 -6.94
N HIS A 508 3.23 25.18 -6.93
CA HIS A 508 2.16 24.92 -5.98
C HIS A 508 2.65 24.96 -4.52
N ASN A 509 3.86 24.45 -4.25
CA ASN A 509 4.47 24.56 -2.93
C ASN A 509 4.84 26.01 -2.57
N TYR A 510 5.27 26.83 -3.55
CA TYR A 510 5.49 28.25 -3.37
C TYR A 510 4.18 28.96 -2.97
N ILE A 511 3.07 28.70 -3.70
CA ILE A 511 1.77 29.31 -3.41
C ILE A 511 1.31 28.98 -2.00
N LYS A 512 1.34 27.72 -1.59
CA LYS A 512 1.01 27.34 -0.20
C LYS A 512 1.92 28.05 0.82
N SER A 513 3.20 28.17 0.50
CA SER A 513 4.16 28.85 1.39
C SER A 513 3.86 30.35 1.53
N ILE A 514 3.58 31.05 0.42
CA ILE A 514 3.31 32.49 0.48
C ILE A 514 1.98 32.75 1.19
N LEU A 515 0.92 32.00 0.91
CA LEU A 515 -0.37 32.18 1.57
C LEU A 515 -0.27 32.00 3.09
N ILE A 516 0.35 30.89 3.56
CA ILE A 516 0.51 30.64 5.00
C ILE A 516 1.35 31.73 5.65
N LYS A 517 2.48 32.16 5.06
CA LYS A 517 3.37 33.17 5.61
C LYS A 517 2.74 34.56 5.64
N SER A 518 1.94 34.90 4.62
CA SER A 518 1.31 36.25 4.51
C SER A 518 0.31 36.52 5.64
N VAL A 519 -0.43 35.50 6.07
CA VAL A 519 -1.49 35.66 7.07
C VAL A 519 -1.09 35.18 8.47
N SER A 520 0.17 34.73 8.67
CA SER A 520 0.63 34.21 9.95
C SER A 520 1.72 35.07 10.57
N ASN A 521 1.66 35.26 11.89
CA ASN A 521 2.73 35.80 12.69
C ASN A 521 3.44 34.68 13.48
N LYS A 522 4.69 34.95 13.90
CA LYS A 522 5.43 34.03 14.77
C LYS A 522 4.61 33.74 16.04
N GLY A 523 4.38 32.46 16.33
CA GLY A 523 3.63 32.01 17.49
C GLY A 523 2.13 31.86 17.29
N ASP A 524 1.62 32.14 16.09
CA ASP A 524 0.23 31.87 15.70
C ASP A 524 -0.08 30.39 15.68
N ILE A 525 -1.36 30.05 15.74
CA ILE A 525 -1.88 28.68 15.65
C ILE A 525 -2.74 28.53 14.40
N LEU A 526 -2.63 27.36 13.77
CA LEU A 526 -3.31 27.05 12.51
C LEU A 526 -4.12 25.74 12.62
N ILE A 527 -5.32 25.73 12.03
CA ILE A 527 -6.07 24.50 11.74
C ILE A 527 -6.05 24.24 10.24
N ASP A 528 -5.69 23.01 9.84
CA ASP A 528 -5.74 22.54 8.45
C ASP A 528 -6.89 21.54 8.32
N LEU A 529 -7.90 21.90 7.51
CA LEU A 529 -9.17 21.16 7.39
C LEU A 529 -9.09 19.96 6.44
N ALA A 530 -8.00 19.80 5.70
CA ALA A 530 -7.71 18.67 4.82
C ALA A 530 -6.19 18.54 4.67
N CYS A 531 -5.53 18.13 5.76
CA CYS A 531 -4.07 18.19 5.86
C CYS A 531 -3.34 17.12 5.04
N GLY A 532 -4.06 16.11 4.52
CA GLY A 532 -3.48 14.96 3.83
C GLY A 532 -2.39 14.29 4.68
N LYS A 533 -1.34 13.86 4.03
CA LYS A 533 -0.15 13.29 4.71
C LYS A 533 0.80 14.37 5.29
N GLY A 534 0.31 15.57 5.63
CA GLY A 534 1.11 16.65 6.22
C GLY A 534 2.12 17.25 5.24
N GLY A 535 1.72 17.52 3.99
CA GLY A 535 2.58 18.10 2.95
C GLY A 535 3.14 19.50 3.26
N ASP A 536 2.62 20.16 4.31
CA ASP A 536 2.89 21.55 4.60
C ASP A 536 3.77 21.81 5.85
N PHE A 537 4.37 20.76 6.45
CA PHE A 537 5.28 20.88 7.60
C PHE A 537 6.36 21.95 7.42
N SER A 538 7.02 22.00 6.26
CA SER A 538 8.07 22.98 5.98
C SER A 538 7.54 24.42 5.95
N LYS A 539 6.29 24.61 5.51
CA LYS A 539 5.62 25.93 5.46
C LYS A 539 5.23 26.38 6.87
N TRP A 540 4.63 25.47 7.67
CA TRP A 540 4.30 25.76 9.09
C TRP A 540 5.53 26.09 9.92
N THR A 541 6.63 25.35 9.68
CA THR A 541 7.94 25.61 10.32
C THR A 541 8.51 26.96 9.89
N SER A 542 8.45 27.28 8.60
CA SER A 542 8.96 28.56 8.06
C SER A 542 8.15 29.76 8.55
N ALA A 543 6.83 29.59 8.75
CA ALA A 543 5.95 30.60 9.34
C ALA A 543 6.14 30.75 10.87
N LYS A 544 6.93 29.86 11.50
CA LYS A 544 7.17 29.84 12.96
C LYS A 544 5.88 29.72 13.78
N LEU A 545 4.94 28.87 13.30
CA LEU A 545 3.71 28.62 14.03
C LEU A 545 4.00 27.91 15.36
N ALA A 546 3.20 28.19 16.39
CA ALA A 546 3.36 27.54 17.70
C ALA A 546 2.64 26.19 17.77
N PHE A 547 1.49 26.06 17.08
CA PHE A 547 0.67 24.87 17.10
C PHE A 547 -0.10 24.70 15.78
N VAL A 548 -0.26 23.45 15.34
CA VAL A 548 -1.07 23.05 14.20
C VAL A 548 -1.99 21.90 14.58
N LEU A 549 -3.28 22.03 14.24
CA LEU A 549 -4.24 20.95 14.28
C LEU A 549 -4.56 20.53 12.84
N GLY A 550 -4.18 19.32 12.43
CA GLY A 550 -4.51 18.76 11.12
C GLY A 550 -5.69 17.80 11.21
N ILE A 551 -6.65 17.94 10.31
CA ILE A 551 -7.80 17.05 10.17
C ILE A 551 -7.78 16.51 8.75
N ASP A 552 -8.05 15.22 8.58
CA ASP A 552 -8.22 14.60 7.27
C ASP A 552 -9.22 13.46 7.35
N ASN A 553 -9.98 13.25 6.29
CA ASN A 553 -11.03 12.22 6.25
C ASN A 553 -10.45 10.81 6.08
N SER A 554 -9.26 10.68 5.46
CA SER A 554 -8.62 9.40 5.17
C SER A 554 -7.78 8.90 6.35
N PRO A 555 -8.07 7.70 6.91
CA PRO A 555 -7.22 7.04 7.89
C PRO A 555 -5.79 6.82 7.40
N ASP A 556 -5.60 6.46 6.13
CA ASP A 556 -4.27 6.28 5.53
C ASP A 556 -3.44 7.57 5.55
N ASN A 557 -4.09 8.71 5.32
CA ASN A 557 -3.39 9.99 5.37
C ASN A 557 -2.88 10.33 6.78
N ILE A 558 -3.58 9.91 7.84
CA ILE A 558 -3.22 10.24 9.23
C ILE A 558 -2.40 9.12 9.88
N ASP A 559 -2.91 7.87 9.85
CA ASP A 559 -2.40 6.75 10.66
C ASP A 559 -1.35 5.90 9.97
N ASN A 560 -1.15 6.04 8.64
CA ASN A 560 -0.17 5.20 7.94
C ASN A 560 1.20 5.30 8.60
N ARG A 561 1.72 4.14 9.02
CA ARG A 561 2.94 4.00 9.83
C ARG A 561 4.21 4.47 9.15
N ALA A 562 4.24 4.41 7.82
CA ALA A 562 5.43 4.75 7.06
C ALA A 562 5.40 6.19 6.56
N ASP A 563 4.25 6.69 6.11
CA ASP A 563 4.14 7.99 5.43
C ASP A 563 2.88 8.82 5.75
N GLY A 564 2.04 8.37 6.69
CA GLY A 564 0.95 9.19 7.21
C GLY A 564 1.44 10.45 7.92
N ALA A 565 0.54 11.41 8.15
CA ALA A 565 0.86 12.70 8.76
C ALA A 565 1.57 12.53 10.11
N CYS A 566 1.08 11.61 10.97
CA CYS A 566 1.69 11.32 12.27
C CYS A 566 3.13 10.80 12.13
N ALA A 567 3.35 9.80 11.28
CA ALA A 567 4.69 9.22 11.07
C ALA A 567 5.66 10.23 10.45
N ARG A 568 5.19 11.01 9.47
CA ARG A 568 5.99 12.07 8.84
C ARG A 568 6.34 13.19 9.81
N TYR A 569 5.42 13.57 10.71
CA TYR A 569 5.68 14.56 11.75
C TYR A 569 6.81 14.09 12.68
N LEU A 570 6.77 12.85 13.17
CA LEU A 570 7.84 12.29 14.00
C LEU A 570 9.20 12.29 13.28
N ASN A 571 9.22 11.89 12.00
CA ASN A 571 10.43 11.94 11.17
C ASN A 571 10.92 13.39 10.94
N PHE A 572 10.00 14.33 10.76
CA PHE A 572 10.33 15.73 10.53
C PHE A 572 10.94 16.37 11.79
N LYS A 573 10.46 15.98 12.99
CA LYS A 573 11.04 16.39 14.28
C LYS A 573 12.50 15.95 14.44
N LYS A 574 12.87 14.75 14.01
CA LYS A 574 14.26 14.27 14.04
C LYS A 574 15.22 15.11 13.19
N THR A 575 14.72 15.71 12.11
CA THR A 575 15.56 16.38 11.12
C THR A 575 15.54 17.92 11.21
N HIS A 576 14.62 18.50 11.98
CA HIS A 576 14.44 19.95 12.07
C HIS A 576 14.41 20.42 13.53
N LYS A 577 15.30 21.38 13.85
CA LYS A 577 15.46 21.92 15.20
C LYS A 577 14.18 22.60 15.73
N TYR A 578 13.43 23.25 14.86
CA TYR A 578 12.15 23.86 15.21
C TYR A 578 11.05 23.26 14.35
N VAL A 579 10.04 22.68 14.98
CA VAL A 579 8.81 22.17 14.35
C VAL A 579 7.66 22.57 15.28
N PRO A 580 6.57 23.20 14.77
CA PRO A 580 5.43 23.52 15.62
C PRO A 580 4.86 22.25 16.27
N SER A 581 4.37 22.37 17.50
CA SER A 581 3.59 21.29 18.09
C SER A 581 2.41 20.97 17.20
N SER A 582 2.14 19.71 16.92
CA SER A 582 1.06 19.34 16.01
C SER A 582 0.27 18.17 16.57
N LEU A 583 -1.04 18.19 16.35
CA LEU A 583 -1.96 17.06 16.57
C LEU A 583 -2.69 16.77 15.27
N PHE A 584 -2.94 15.48 15.00
CA PHE A 584 -3.63 15.05 13.80
C PHE A 584 -4.79 14.14 14.18
N VAL A 585 -5.95 14.33 13.55
CA VAL A 585 -7.17 13.57 13.83
C VAL A 585 -7.89 13.17 12.53
N ILE A 586 -8.53 12.02 12.55
CA ILE A 586 -9.34 11.53 11.43
C ILE A 586 -10.74 12.11 11.57
N GLY A 587 -11.18 12.85 10.54
CA GLY A 587 -12.49 13.52 10.59
C GLY A 587 -12.94 14.08 9.26
N ASP A 588 -14.25 14.15 9.08
CA ASP A 588 -14.96 14.69 7.93
C ASP A 588 -15.33 16.16 8.24
N THR A 589 -14.60 17.08 7.64
CA THR A 589 -14.76 18.52 7.91
C THR A 589 -15.96 19.16 7.18
N SER A 590 -16.77 18.39 6.46
CA SER A 590 -18.13 18.78 6.05
C SER A 590 -19.12 18.74 7.22
N LYS A 591 -18.75 18.09 8.35
CA LYS A 591 -19.54 18.00 9.59
C LYS A 591 -18.96 18.91 10.66
N ASN A 592 -19.73 19.22 11.71
CA ASN A 592 -19.28 20.16 12.72
C ASN A 592 -18.09 19.62 13.55
N ILE A 593 -17.01 20.40 13.60
CA ILE A 593 -15.78 20.06 14.33
C ILE A 593 -15.98 20.27 15.84
N ARG A 594 -16.56 21.40 16.26
CA ARG A 594 -16.62 21.80 17.67
C ARG A 594 -17.50 20.91 18.52
N ASP A 595 -18.63 20.43 18.00
CA ASP A 595 -19.48 19.46 18.71
C ASP A 595 -18.93 18.02 18.67
N GLY A 596 -17.96 17.76 17.79
CA GLY A 596 -17.31 16.47 17.61
C GLY A 596 -17.92 15.58 16.53
N ALA A 597 -19.00 16.01 15.86
CA ALA A 597 -19.67 15.24 14.81
C ALA A 597 -18.79 14.98 13.58
N ALA A 598 -17.78 15.81 13.35
CA ALA A 598 -16.79 15.61 12.31
C ALA A 598 -15.86 14.41 12.58
N MET A 599 -15.63 14.02 13.82
CA MET A 599 -14.60 13.05 14.20
C MET A 599 -15.08 11.61 13.99
N ARG A 600 -14.22 10.78 13.41
CA ARG A 600 -14.50 9.35 13.21
C ARG A 600 -14.16 8.47 14.42
N THR A 601 -13.48 9.02 15.44
CA THR A 601 -13.07 8.27 16.64
C THR A 601 -13.37 9.05 17.92
N ASP A 602 -13.69 8.32 19.01
CA ASP A 602 -13.89 8.95 20.34
C ASP A 602 -12.65 9.70 20.81
N LYS A 603 -11.44 9.22 20.46
CA LYS A 603 -10.20 9.91 20.77
C LYS A 603 -10.10 11.24 20.02
N GLY A 604 -10.51 11.29 18.76
CA GLY A 604 -10.61 12.52 17.98
C GLY A 604 -11.54 13.54 18.64
N VAL A 605 -12.73 13.13 19.08
CA VAL A 605 -13.66 13.99 19.83
C VAL A 605 -13.03 14.54 21.09
N GLN A 606 -12.32 13.72 21.87
CA GLN A 606 -11.61 14.15 23.07
C GLN A 606 -10.52 15.18 22.77
N ILE A 607 -9.73 14.96 21.70
CA ILE A 607 -8.66 15.87 21.29
C ILE A 607 -9.25 17.23 20.88
N ILE A 608 -10.29 17.24 20.05
CA ILE A 608 -10.95 18.49 19.62
C ILE A 608 -11.45 19.28 20.85
N LYS A 609 -12.21 18.64 21.74
CA LYS A 609 -12.71 19.29 22.96
C LYS A 609 -11.57 19.84 23.82
N ALA A 610 -10.49 19.07 23.99
CA ALA A 610 -9.31 19.52 24.75
C ALA A 610 -8.64 20.73 24.09
N VAL A 611 -8.44 20.75 22.77
CA VAL A 611 -7.80 21.87 22.06
C VAL A 611 -8.62 23.15 22.18
N PHE A 612 -9.96 23.07 22.15
CA PHE A 612 -10.83 24.23 22.38
C PHE A 612 -11.02 24.55 23.86
N GLY A 613 -10.48 23.77 24.80
CA GLY A 613 -10.58 24.00 26.25
C GLY A 613 -11.90 23.51 26.84
N GLU A 614 -12.57 22.58 26.16
CA GLU A 614 -13.84 21.99 26.55
C GLU A 614 -13.62 20.58 27.13
N GLY A 615 -14.42 20.19 28.13
CA GLY A 615 -14.30 18.89 28.79
C GLY A 615 -13.20 18.81 29.85
N GLY A 616 -13.03 17.64 30.43
CA GLY A 616 -12.09 17.39 31.54
C GLY A 616 -10.63 17.36 31.08
N LYS A 617 -9.74 18.00 31.85
CA LYS A 617 -8.29 17.96 31.62
C LYS A 617 -7.68 16.75 32.38
N ASP A 618 -7.91 15.55 31.85
CA ASP A 618 -7.39 14.30 32.43
C ASP A 618 -6.26 13.75 31.55
N GLU A 619 -5.04 13.76 32.09
CA GLU A 619 -3.84 13.29 31.40
C GLU A 619 -3.88 11.79 31.06
N ASN A 620 -4.43 10.95 31.95
CA ASN A 620 -4.51 9.52 31.69
C ASN A 620 -5.44 9.18 30.51
N ARG A 621 -6.45 10.02 30.29
CA ARG A 621 -7.41 9.87 29.19
C ARG A 621 -6.96 10.55 27.91
N LEU A 622 -6.41 11.75 28.03
CA LEU A 622 -6.03 12.58 26.89
C LEU A 622 -4.63 12.25 26.34
N GLY A 623 -3.69 11.91 27.21
CA GLY A 623 -2.26 11.81 26.93
C GLY A 623 -1.54 13.16 27.12
N LYS A 624 -0.27 13.11 27.49
CA LYS A 624 0.55 14.31 27.80
C LYS A 624 0.62 15.30 26.67
N GLY A 625 0.78 14.83 25.42
CA GLY A 625 0.89 15.67 24.24
C GLY A 625 -0.38 16.48 23.97
N VAL A 626 -1.56 15.88 24.17
CA VAL A 626 -2.84 16.56 24.05
C VAL A 626 -3.05 17.56 25.17
N VAL A 627 -2.72 17.16 26.43
CA VAL A 627 -2.84 18.05 27.62
C VAL A 627 -1.99 19.31 27.47
N LYS A 628 -0.81 19.24 26.85
CA LYS A 628 0.03 20.41 26.54
C LYS A 628 -0.67 21.43 25.62
N GLN A 629 -1.63 20.98 24.80
CA GLN A 629 -2.38 21.83 23.87
C GLN A 629 -3.79 22.17 24.36
N TYR A 630 -4.14 21.80 25.61
CA TYR A 630 -5.46 22.05 26.20
C TYR A 630 -5.77 23.56 26.24
N GLY A 631 -6.93 23.93 25.66
CA GLY A 631 -7.40 25.30 25.58
C GLY A 631 -6.62 26.20 24.63
N ARG A 632 -5.72 25.67 23.80
CA ARG A 632 -4.86 26.41 22.89
C ARG A 632 -5.66 27.22 21.87
N ALA A 633 -6.80 26.70 21.43
CA ALA A 633 -7.70 27.31 20.47
C ALA A 633 -9.03 27.78 21.11
N SER A 634 -9.07 28.07 22.41
CA SER A 634 -10.30 28.53 23.09
C SER A 634 -10.91 29.79 22.48
N ALA A 635 -10.10 30.71 21.95
CA ALA A 635 -10.54 31.89 21.20
C ALA A 635 -10.65 31.68 19.68
N GLY A 636 -10.44 30.44 19.19
CA GLY A 636 -10.30 30.08 17.78
C GLY A 636 -8.86 30.18 17.27
N PHE A 637 -8.63 29.67 16.07
CA PHE A 637 -7.34 29.67 15.39
C PHE A 637 -7.05 31.01 14.70
N ASN A 638 -5.78 31.36 14.59
CA ASN A 638 -5.34 32.55 13.85
C ASN A 638 -5.56 32.36 12.35
N VAL A 639 -5.29 31.13 11.87
CA VAL A 639 -5.39 30.74 10.47
C VAL A 639 -6.14 29.41 10.35
N THR A 640 -7.13 29.40 9.46
CA THR A 640 -7.79 28.19 8.98
C THR A 640 -7.36 27.98 7.53
N SER A 641 -6.94 26.75 7.18
CA SER A 641 -6.36 26.42 5.86
C SER A 641 -7.10 25.24 5.22
N CYS A 642 -7.32 25.34 3.90
CA CYS A 642 -7.81 24.25 3.06
C CYS A 642 -7.11 24.32 1.68
N GLN A 643 -6.06 23.51 1.49
CA GLN A 643 -5.21 23.59 0.32
C GLN A 643 -5.46 22.43 -0.66
N PHE A 644 -5.95 22.75 -1.88
CA PHE A 644 -6.29 21.79 -2.94
C PHE A 644 -7.34 20.72 -2.54
N ALA A 645 -8.26 21.09 -1.63
CA ALA A 645 -9.33 20.20 -1.17
C ALA A 645 -10.69 20.90 -1.07
N LEU A 646 -10.74 22.19 -1.40
CA LEU A 646 -11.97 23.00 -1.31
C LEU A 646 -13.11 22.45 -2.19
N HIS A 647 -12.78 21.81 -3.30
CA HIS A 647 -13.72 21.23 -4.25
C HIS A 647 -14.60 20.11 -3.64
N TYR A 648 -14.12 19.37 -2.64
CA TYR A 648 -14.93 18.32 -2.01
C TYR A 648 -16.15 18.83 -1.28
N PHE A 649 -16.16 20.10 -0.86
CA PHE A 649 -17.28 20.71 -0.15
C PHE A 649 -18.34 21.32 -1.08
N PHE A 650 -18.11 21.28 -2.41
CA PHE A 650 -19.07 21.77 -3.43
C PHE A 650 -19.95 20.63 -4.01
N GLU A 651 -20.02 19.50 -3.32
CA GLU A 651 -20.89 18.40 -3.67
C GLU A 651 -22.37 18.78 -3.53
N ASP A 652 -22.76 19.26 -2.35
CA ASP A 652 -24.13 19.66 -2.03
C ASP A 652 -24.18 20.82 -1.01
N LEU A 653 -25.39 21.34 -0.78
CA LEU A 653 -25.60 22.44 0.14
C LEU A 653 -25.19 22.10 1.58
N LYS A 654 -25.48 20.89 2.03
CA LYS A 654 -25.15 20.45 3.40
C LYS A 654 -23.64 20.40 3.64
N SER A 655 -22.87 19.96 2.66
CA SER A 655 -21.41 19.88 2.72
C SER A 655 -20.78 21.26 2.79
N ILE A 656 -21.21 22.19 1.94
CA ILE A 656 -20.66 23.56 1.96
C ILE A 656 -21.06 24.30 3.23
N GLN A 657 -22.30 24.19 3.70
CA GLN A 657 -22.78 24.80 4.94
C GLN A 657 -22.00 24.30 6.16
N GLY A 658 -21.81 22.99 6.28
CA GLY A 658 -21.03 22.38 7.36
C GLY A 658 -19.58 22.85 7.35
N PHE A 659 -18.97 22.92 6.17
CA PHE A 659 -17.60 23.38 5.98
C PHE A 659 -17.44 24.88 6.35
N VAL A 660 -18.29 25.77 5.81
CA VAL A 660 -18.20 27.21 6.11
C VAL A 660 -18.53 27.50 7.57
N LYS A 661 -19.48 26.74 8.16
CA LYS A 661 -19.73 26.81 9.61
C LYS A 661 -18.47 26.48 10.42
N ASN A 662 -17.73 25.46 10.06
CA ASN A 662 -16.45 25.12 10.72
C ASN A 662 -15.43 26.25 10.58
N ILE A 663 -15.31 26.88 9.41
CA ILE A 663 -14.44 28.04 9.22
C ILE A 663 -14.84 29.17 10.18
N ALA A 664 -16.15 29.48 10.23
CA ALA A 664 -16.67 30.52 11.08
C ALA A 664 -16.45 30.23 12.58
N GLU A 665 -16.68 29.02 13.04
CA GLU A 665 -16.58 28.64 14.45
C GLU A 665 -15.15 28.38 14.92
N CYS A 666 -14.26 27.90 14.04
CA CYS A 666 -12.87 27.57 14.37
C CYS A 666 -11.93 28.78 14.22
N THR A 667 -12.23 29.74 13.35
CA THR A 667 -11.39 30.94 13.16
C THR A 667 -11.72 32.02 14.20
N ARG A 668 -10.73 32.59 14.85
CA ARG A 668 -10.91 33.76 15.79
C ARG A 668 -11.32 35.00 15.04
N LEU A 669 -11.92 35.98 15.74
CA LEU A 669 -12.18 37.32 15.19
C LEU A 669 -10.85 37.98 14.77
N GLY A 670 -10.79 38.56 13.57
CA GLY A 670 -9.57 39.09 12.96
C GLY A 670 -8.60 38.00 12.40
N GLY A 671 -8.92 36.71 12.52
CA GLY A 671 -8.16 35.61 11.91
C GLY A 671 -8.49 35.44 10.43
N TYR A 672 -7.72 34.60 9.75
CA TYR A 672 -7.81 34.42 8.30
C TYR A 672 -8.20 33.00 7.93
N PHE A 673 -8.94 32.87 6.83
CA PHE A 673 -9.12 31.57 6.11
C PHE A 673 -8.41 31.69 4.76
N ILE A 674 -7.61 30.66 4.41
CA ILE A 674 -6.88 30.56 3.14
C ILE A 674 -7.21 29.24 2.44
N ALA A 675 -7.49 29.32 1.14
CA ALA A 675 -7.80 28.14 0.36
C ALA A 675 -7.29 28.22 -1.08
N THR A 676 -7.12 27.05 -1.69
CA THR A 676 -6.78 26.89 -3.12
C THR A 676 -7.59 25.73 -3.72
N ALA A 677 -8.06 25.88 -4.96
CA ALA A 677 -8.69 24.84 -5.76
C ALA A 677 -8.73 25.30 -7.23
N TYR A 678 -9.20 24.42 -8.13
CA TYR A 678 -9.54 24.84 -9.49
C TYR A 678 -10.60 25.95 -9.48
N ASP A 679 -10.42 26.94 -10.35
CA ASP A 679 -11.43 27.97 -10.62
C ASP A 679 -12.55 27.36 -11.43
N GLY A 680 -13.72 27.17 -10.84
CA GLY A 680 -14.84 26.49 -11.44
C GLY A 680 -15.31 27.16 -12.73
N LYS A 681 -15.32 28.48 -12.79
CA LYS A 681 -15.70 29.23 -14.04
C LYS A 681 -14.69 28.99 -15.15
N SER A 682 -13.40 28.95 -14.84
CA SER A 682 -12.33 28.67 -15.83
C SER A 682 -12.44 27.25 -16.37
N VAL A 683 -12.64 26.24 -15.49
CA VAL A 683 -12.80 24.84 -15.90
C VAL A 683 -14.12 24.62 -16.63
N PHE A 684 -15.22 25.21 -16.18
CA PHE A 684 -16.52 25.15 -16.86
C PHE A 684 -16.41 25.69 -18.30
N ASN A 685 -15.78 26.85 -18.48
CA ASN A 685 -15.58 27.45 -19.80
C ASN A 685 -14.68 26.59 -20.71
N MET A 686 -13.64 25.96 -20.14
CA MET A 686 -12.77 25.02 -20.89
C MET A 686 -13.56 23.81 -21.38
N LEU A 687 -14.51 23.31 -20.58
CA LEU A 687 -15.31 22.11 -20.90
C LEU A 687 -16.66 22.42 -21.58
N LYS A 688 -16.99 23.71 -21.85
CA LYS A 688 -18.32 24.14 -22.35
C LYS A 688 -18.73 23.45 -23.66
N LYS A 689 -17.76 23.12 -24.55
CA LYS A 689 -18.00 22.46 -25.83
C LYS A 689 -17.83 20.95 -25.80
N LYS A 690 -17.63 20.36 -24.63
CA LYS A 690 -17.42 18.92 -24.43
C LYS A 690 -18.73 18.26 -24.01
N SER A 691 -18.95 17.05 -24.54
CA SER A 691 -20.03 16.16 -24.08
C SER A 691 -19.71 15.55 -22.72
N VAL A 692 -20.71 15.00 -22.04
CA VAL A 692 -20.50 14.24 -20.80
C VAL A 692 -19.58 13.04 -21.09
N GLY A 693 -18.58 12.81 -20.25
CA GLY A 693 -17.53 11.79 -20.45
C GLY A 693 -16.33 12.24 -21.30
N GLU A 694 -16.43 13.37 -22.03
CA GLU A 694 -15.31 13.95 -22.78
C GLU A 694 -14.51 14.93 -21.92
N GLY A 695 -13.21 15.09 -22.24
CA GLY A 695 -12.34 15.95 -21.47
C GLY A 695 -11.26 16.67 -22.27
N VAL A 696 -10.33 17.24 -21.52
CA VAL A 696 -9.09 17.85 -22.03
C VAL A 696 -7.93 17.13 -21.36
N SER A 697 -7.05 16.54 -22.16
CA SER A 697 -5.89 15.79 -21.70
C SER A 697 -4.59 16.44 -22.14
N ILE A 698 -3.53 16.24 -21.35
CA ILE A 698 -2.16 16.67 -21.66
C ILE A 698 -1.26 15.44 -21.59
N TYR A 699 -0.47 15.26 -22.66
CA TYR A 699 0.49 14.15 -22.83
C TYR A 699 1.90 14.71 -23.02
N GLU A 700 2.91 13.99 -22.54
CA GLU A 700 4.32 14.22 -22.79
C GLU A 700 4.99 12.86 -23.09
N ASP A 701 5.65 12.75 -24.24
CA ASP A 701 6.29 11.50 -24.70
C ASP A 701 5.34 10.27 -24.68
N GLY A 702 4.07 10.47 -25.04
CA GLY A 702 3.06 9.41 -25.04
C GLY A 702 2.47 9.07 -23.67
N VAL A 703 2.95 9.69 -22.59
CA VAL A 703 2.43 9.48 -21.23
C VAL A 703 1.42 10.56 -20.88
N LYS A 704 0.24 10.15 -20.38
CA LYS A 704 -0.76 11.10 -19.89
C LYS A 704 -0.29 11.72 -18.59
N LEU A 705 -0.14 13.05 -18.56
CA LEU A 705 0.26 13.80 -17.37
C LEU A 705 -0.92 14.32 -16.58
N TRP A 706 -1.98 14.70 -17.29
CA TRP A 706 -3.15 15.34 -16.69
C TRP A 706 -4.36 15.22 -17.61
N GLU A 707 -5.55 15.12 -17.01
CA GLU A 707 -6.82 15.14 -17.72
C GLU A 707 -7.92 15.69 -16.82
N VAL A 708 -8.86 16.42 -17.39
CA VAL A 708 -10.14 16.78 -16.75
C VAL A 708 -11.26 16.38 -17.67
N LYS A 709 -12.18 15.55 -17.20
CA LYS A 709 -13.39 15.10 -17.90
C LYS A 709 -14.64 15.73 -17.31
N LYS A 710 -15.61 16.04 -18.18
CA LYS A 710 -16.90 16.61 -17.82
C LYS A 710 -17.88 15.49 -17.43
N ASN A 711 -18.43 15.54 -16.22
CA ASN A 711 -19.45 14.57 -15.74
C ASN A 711 -20.77 15.24 -15.36
N TYR A 712 -21.05 16.43 -15.86
CA TYR A 712 -22.29 17.17 -15.66
C TYR A 712 -22.94 17.52 -17.01
N SER A 713 -24.29 17.59 -17.05
CA SER A 713 -25.06 17.89 -18.28
C SER A 713 -25.48 19.35 -18.42
N LEU A 714 -25.41 20.14 -17.34
CA LEU A 714 -25.85 21.52 -17.29
C LEU A 714 -24.99 22.46 -18.13
N ASN A 715 -25.61 23.47 -18.73
CA ASN A 715 -24.96 24.42 -19.68
C ASN A 715 -24.75 25.83 -19.10
N SER A 716 -25.27 26.11 -17.89
CA SER A 716 -25.06 27.37 -17.15
C SER A 716 -24.36 27.06 -15.83
N PHE A 717 -23.63 28.02 -15.26
CA PHE A 717 -22.91 27.90 -14.00
C PHE A 717 -23.10 29.22 -13.24
N GLU A 718 -24.24 29.29 -12.53
CA GLU A 718 -24.69 30.51 -11.89
C GLU A 718 -23.99 30.77 -10.53
N ASP A 719 -24.03 32.00 -10.05
CA ASP A 719 -23.36 32.39 -8.80
C ASP A 719 -24.26 32.17 -7.57
N ASP A 720 -24.90 31.01 -7.49
CA ASP A 720 -25.80 30.61 -6.39
C ASP A 720 -25.71 29.12 -6.08
N SER A 721 -26.55 28.60 -5.20
CA SER A 721 -26.57 27.21 -4.78
C SER A 721 -26.79 26.21 -5.93
N THR A 722 -27.33 26.68 -7.08
CA THR A 722 -27.48 25.81 -8.26
C THR A 722 -26.17 25.49 -8.97
N SER A 723 -25.04 26.10 -8.56
CA SER A 723 -23.69 25.76 -9.02
C SER A 723 -23.06 24.58 -8.29
N LEU A 724 -23.73 24.04 -7.27
CA LEU A 724 -23.26 22.85 -6.55
C LEU A 724 -23.48 21.56 -7.36
N GLY A 725 -22.67 20.52 -7.10
CA GLY A 725 -22.83 19.19 -7.69
C GLY A 725 -22.27 19.04 -9.11
N TYR A 726 -21.56 20.03 -9.66
CA TYR A 726 -20.94 19.91 -10.98
C TYR A 726 -19.68 19.06 -10.93
N THR A 727 -19.80 17.77 -11.18
CA THR A 727 -18.73 16.78 -11.05
C THR A 727 -17.81 16.76 -12.26
N ILE A 728 -16.53 16.69 -12.02
CA ILE A 728 -15.46 16.43 -13.01
C ILE A 728 -14.57 15.28 -12.54
N ASP A 729 -14.02 14.50 -13.48
CA ASP A 729 -12.94 13.57 -13.14
C ASP A 729 -11.60 14.21 -13.44
N VAL A 730 -10.74 14.28 -12.44
CA VAL A 730 -9.40 14.84 -12.56
C VAL A 730 -8.36 13.74 -12.44
N PHE A 731 -7.58 13.55 -13.48
CA PHE A 731 -6.42 12.68 -13.49
C PHE A 731 -5.13 13.50 -13.38
N GLN A 732 -4.24 13.09 -12.49
CA GLN A 732 -2.87 13.60 -12.37
C GLN A 732 -1.88 12.44 -12.30
N GLU A 733 -0.79 12.49 -13.08
CA GLU A 733 0.25 11.45 -13.08
C GLU A 733 0.76 11.10 -11.67
N SER A 734 0.88 12.08 -10.79
CA SER A 734 1.36 11.90 -9.41
C SER A 734 0.41 11.10 -8.51
N ILE A 735 -0.87 11.04 -8.86
CA ILE A 735 -1.94 10.31 -8.14
C ILE A 735 -2.23 8.99 -8.87
N ASN A 736 -2.08 9.00 -10.19
CA ASN A 736 -2.21 7.86 -11.10
C ASN A 736 -3.61 7.19 -11.11
N LYS A 737 -4.64 7.93 -10.73
CA LYS A 737 -6.05 7.54 -10.89
C LYS A 737 -6.90 8.79 -11.13
N PRO A 738 -8.03 8.70 -11.87
CA PRO A 738 -9.00 9.78 -11.90
C PRO A 738 -9.69 9.89 -10.54
N ILE A 739 -9.86 11.13 -10.07
CA ILE A 739 -10.55 11.44 -8.81
C ILE A 739 -11.74 12.33 -9.16
N PRO A 740 -12.95 12.03 -8.67
CA PRO A 740 -14.08 12.92 -8.80
C PRO A 740 -13.88 14.17 -7.94
N GLU A 741 -14.03 15.33 -8.56
CA GLU A 741 -13.95 16.64 -7.91
C GLU A 741 -15.18 17.47 -8.34
N TYR A 742 -15.52 18.49 -7.55
CA TYR A 742 -16.62 19.38 -7.88
C TYR A 742 -16.10 20.77 -8.27
N LEU A 743 -16.77 21.45 -9.21
CA LEU A 743 -16.41 22.81 -9.62
C LEU A 743 -16.68 23.80 -8.50
N VAL A 744 -15.64 24.58 -8.13
CA VAL A 744 -15.75 25.62 -7.11
C VAL A 744 -16.19 26.94 -7.74
N ASN A 745 -17.38 27.41 -7.38
CA ASN A 745 -17.84 28.76 -7.72
C ASN A 745 -17.41 29.74 -6.63
N TYR A 746 -16.36 30.52 -6.90
CA TYR A 746 -15.78 31.44 -5.90
C TYR A 746 -16.65 32.67 -5.64
N ASP A 747 -17.53 33.08 -6.56
CA ASP A 747 -18.44 34.20 -6.33
C ASP A 747 -19.60 33.77 -5.42
N TYR A 748 -20.11 32.54 -5.61
CA TYR A 748 -21.05 31.93 -4.67
C TYR A 748 -20.39 31.73 -3.28
N LEU A 749 -19.17 31.15 -3.25
CA LEU A 749 -18.44 30.99 -1.99
C LEU A 749 -18.28 32.31 -1.24
N THR A 750 -17.94 33.40 -1.94
CA THR A 750 -17.74 34.72 -1.31
C THR A 750 -19.02 35.21 -0.63
N ARG A 751 -20.16 35.03 -1.28
CA ARG A 751 -21.47 35.40 -0.71
C ARG A 751 -21.75 34.58 0.56
N VAL A 752 -21.65 33.27 0.47
CA VAL A 752 -21.81 32.39 1.64
C VAL A 752 -20.86 32.79 2.78
N MET A 753 -19.61 33.02 2.50
CA MET A 753 -18.61 33.40 3.52
C MET A 753 -18.96 34.73 4.19
N GLU A 754 -19.53 35.70 3.47
CA GLU A 754 -19.98 36.97 4.04
C GLU A 754 -21.12 36.78 5.06
N ASP A 755 -22.06 35.87 4.80
CA ASP A 755 -23.15 35.55 5.72
C ASP A 755 -22.62 34.95 7.03
N TYR A 756 -21.54 34.17 6.95
CA TYR A 756 -20.84 33.64 8.13
C TYR A 756 -19.82 34.62 8.75
N GLY A 757 -19.77 35.87 8.30
CA GLY A 757 -18.98 36.93 8.89
C GLY A 757 -17.52 36.96 8.45
N LEU A 758 -17.18 36.37 7.29
CA LEU A 758 -15.87 36.47 6.68
C LEU A 758 -15.95 37.28 5.38
N GLN A 759 -14.97 38.13 5.14
CA GLN A 759 -14.90 38.95 3.92
C GLN A 759 -13.59 38.66 3.20
N VAL A 760 -13.61 38.68 1.86
CA VAL A 760 -12.39 38.64 1.06
C VAL A 760 -11.51 39.84 1.44
N VAL A 761 -10.25 39.59 1.70
CA VAL A 761 -9.26 40.64 1.98
C VAL A 761 -9.21 41.58 0.77
N ASN A 762 -9.39 42.87 1.00
CA ASN A 762 -9.33 43.86 -0.06
C ASN A 762 -7.88 44.03 -0.58
N ARG A 763 -7.75 44.65 -1.74
CA ARG A 763 -6.47 44.79 -2.44
C ARG A 763 -5.38 45.50 -1.63
N ASP A 764 -5.73 46.53 -0.89
CA ASP A 764 -4.76 47.29 -0.11
C ASP A 764 -4.21 46.45 1.05
N GLU A 765 -5.07 45.79 1.81
CA GLU A 765 -4.68 44.85 2.86
C GLU A 765 -3.91 43.63 2.27
N ALA A 766 -4.31 43.10 1.11
CA ALA A 766 -3.58 42.01 0.44
C ALA A 766 -2.15 42.44 0.09
N GLN A 767 -1.94 43.66 -0.39
CA GLN A 767 -0.61 44.21 -0.68
C GLN A 767 0.24 44.37 0.59
N GLU A 768 -0.34 44.80 1.70
CA GLU A 768 0.35 44.82 3.01
C GLU A 768 0.76 43.43 3.44
N LEU A 769 -0.06 42.40 3.16
CA LEU A 769 0.26 41.00 3.37
C LEU A 769 1.27 40.44 2.37
N GLY A 770 1.64 41.19 1.32
CA GLY A 770 2.58 40.78 0.28
C GLY A 770 1.97 39.94 -0.84
N LEU A 771 0.65 39.96 -0.99
CA LEU A 771 -0.13 39.32 -2.03
C LEU A 771 -0.62 40.36 -3.06
N PRO A 772 -0.84 39.97 -4.34
CA PRO A 772 -1.35 40.89 -5.36
C PRO A 772 -2.80 41.31 -5.11
N ASP A 773 -3.64 40.45 -4.56
CA ASP A 773 -5.04 40.66 -4.20
C ASP A 773 -5.47 39.59 -3.17
N GLY A 774 -6.67 39.78 -2.57
CA GLY A 774 -7.28 38.80 -1.66
C GLY A 774 -7.80 37.54 -2.35
N SER A 775 -8.04 37.57 -3.65
CA SER A 775 -8.38 36.43 -4.50
C SER A 775 -7.85 36.63 -5.91
N GLY A 776 -7.32 35.61 -6.53
CA GLY A 776 -6.80 35.69 -7.89
C GLY A 776 -6.41 34.33 -8.46
N LEU A 777 -6.18 34.29 -9.78
CA LEU A 777 -5.69 33.09 -10.41
C LEU A 777 -4.20 32.85 -10.06
N PHE A 778 -3.75 31.63 -10.19
CA PHE A 778 -2.33 31.30 -9.96
C PHE A 778 -1.39 32.02 -10.96
N SER A 779 -1.87 32.40 -12.15
CA SER A 779 -1.16 33.26 -13.09
C SER A 779 -0.72 34.59 -12.48
N ASP A 780 -1.54 35.17 -11.57
CA ASP A 780 -1.24 36.44 -10.94
C ASP A 780 -0.09 36.30 -9.92
N LEU A 781 -0.11 35.21 -9.14
CA LEU A 781 0.99 34.85 -8.23
C LEU A 781 2.27 34.46 -8.99
N TYR A 782 2.14 33.82 -10.17
CA TYR A 782 3.30 33.53 -11.02
C TYR A 782 3.95 34.82 -11.54
N THR A 783 3.14 35.77 -11.99
CA THR A 783 3.58 37.09 -12.45
C THR A 783 4.25 37.87 -11.30
N SER A 784 3.67 37.81 -10.11
CA SER A 784 4.24 38.42 -8.89
C SER A 784 5.61 37.78 -8.55
N LEU A 785 5.73 36.45 -8.61
CA LEU A 785 6.99 35.76 -8.36
C LEU A 785 8.05 36.11 -9.42
N ALA A 786 7.68 36.16 -10.70
CA ALA A 786 8.58 36.50 -11.80
C ALA A 786 9.14 37.92 -11.69
N ASN A 787 8.33 38.85 -11.21
CA ASN A 787 8.68 40.28 -11.02
C ASN A 787 9.34 40.57 -9.67
N MET A 788 9.46 39.57 -8.79
CA MET A 788 10.03 39.76 -7.46
C MET A 788 11.51 40.15 -7.53
N SER A 789 11.94 41.10 -6.68
CA SER A 789 13.35 41.52 -6.60
C SER A 789 14.27 40.38 -6.16
N ALA A 790 15.53 40.41 -6.62
CA ALA A 790 16.49 39.37 -6.32
C ALA A 790 16.73 39.14 -4.82
N SER A 791 16.64 40.19 -3.99
CA SER A 791 16.78 40.09 -2.54
C SER A 791 15.62 39.34 -1.89
N ARG A 792 14.38 39.60 -2.30
CA ARG A 792 13.19 38.86 -1.83
C ARG A 792 13.11 37.46 -2.38
N ARG A 793 13.59 37.22 -3.61
CA ARG A 793 13.58 35.89 -4.25
C ARG A 793 14.44 34.88 -3.47
N LYS A 794 15.50 35.31 -2.78
CA LYS A 794 16.30 34.43 -1.91
C LYS A 794 15.51 33.74 -0.81
N ASP A 795 14.45 34.34 -0.30
CA ASP A 795 13.57 33.73 0.71
C ASP A 795 12.76 32.54 0.17
N TYR A 796 12.76 32.37 -1.16
CA TYR A 796 12.05 31.35 -1.88
C TYR A 796 12.95 30.50 -2.81
N ASP A 797 14.28 30.50 -2.61
CA ASP A 797 15.26 29.74 -3.40
C ASP A 797 14.93 28.23 -3.47
N GLN A 798 14.32 27.68 -2.43
CA GLN A 798 13.84 26.30 -2.40
C GLN A 798 12.76 26.02 -3.46
N TYR A 799 12.13 27.04 -4.04
CA TYR A 799 11.10 26.95 -5.09
C TYR A 799 11.58 27.49 -6.43
N LYS A 800 12.87 27.58 -6.67
CA LYS A 800 13.46 28.13 -7.92
C LYS A 800 12.94 27.45 -9.20
N GLU A 801 12.63 26.17 -9.15
CA GLU A 801 12.06 25.41 -10.26
C GLU A 801 10.64 25.88 -10.64
N ALA A 802 9.96 26.65 -9.79
CA ALA A 802 8.65 27.25 -10.09
C ALA A 802 8.67 28.16 -11.32
N LEU A 803 9.79 28.88 -11.56
CA LEU A 803 9.95 29.74 -12.73
C LEU A 803 10.31 28.96 -14.01
N ASN A 804 10.68 27.71 -13.89
CA ASN A 804 11.04 26.82 -14.97
C ASN A 804 9.86 25.98 -15.49
N MET A 805 8.61 26.32 -15.10
CA MET A 805 7.42 25.63 -15.61
C MET A 805 7.37 25.72 -17.12
N ASN A 806 7.16 24.56 -17.77
CA ASN A 806 6.87 24.51 -19.20
C ASN A 806 5.43 24.96 -19.50
N GLU A 807 5.06 25.07 -20.77
CA GLU A 807 3.73 25.54 -21.18
C GLU A 807 2.59 24.62 -20.69
N TYR A 808 2.82 23.31 -20.60
CA TYR A 808 1.83 22.36 -20.08
C TYR A 808 1.62 22.55 -18.60
N GLU A 809 2.69 22.68 -17.83
CA GLU A 809 2.64 22.93 -16.39
C GLU A 809 1.93 24.24 -16.05
N LYS A 810 2.19 25.30 -16.83
CA LYS A 810 1.48 26.59 -16.70
C LYS A 810 0.00 26.45 -17.00
N LYS A 811 -0.35 25.75 -18.12
CA LYS A 811 -1.74 25.55 -18.51
C LYS A 811 -2.55 24.84 -17.42
N ILE A 812 -1.99 23.83 -16.77
CA ILE A 812 -2.64 23.12 -15.67
C ILE A 812 -2.71 24.02 -14.41
N SER A 813 -1.59 24.60 -14.04
CA SER A 813 -1.48 25.38 -12.80
C SER A 813 -2.40 26.61 -12.81
N PHE A 814 -2.51 27.31 -13.94
CA PHE A 814 -3.27 28.58 -14.06
C PHE A 814 -4.78 28.38 -14.10
N LEU A 815 -5.29 27.13 -14.12
CA LEU A 815 -6.68 26.83 -13.86
C LEU A 815 -7.06 26.95 -12.38
N ASN A 816 -6.09 27.09 -11.49
CA ASN A 816 -6.35 27.20 -10.05
C ASN A 816 -6.47 28.67 -9.60
N ARG A 817 -7.23 28.86 -8.54
CA ARG A 817 -7.43 30.13 -7.84
C ARG A 817 -7.03 29.99 -6.36
N TYR A 818 -6.52 31.07 -5.80
CA TYR A 818 -6.36 31.23 -4.35
C TYR A 818 -7.36 32.26 -3.80
N VAL A 819 -7.67 32.15 -2.52
CA VAL A 819 -8.52 33.11 -1.82
C VAL A 819 -8.07 33.26 -0.37
N VAL A 820 -8.17 34.49 0.14
CA VAL A 820 -7.90 34.86 1.53
C VAL A 820 -9.10 35.61 2.07
N TYR A 821 -9.74 35.06 3.09
CA TYR A 821 -10.83 35.70 3.82
C TYR A 821 -10.37 36.12 5.21
N LYS A 822 -10.89 37.21 5.71
CA LYS A 822 -10.70 37.66 7.09
C LYS A 822 -12.01 37.60 7.85
N LYS A 823 -11.99 37.06 9.07
CA LYS A 823 -13.19 37.03 9.91
C LYS A 823 -13.38 38.41 10.57
N VAL A 824 -14.42 39.12 10.15
CA VAL A 824 -14.68 40.51 10.55
C VAL A 824 -15.79 40.62 11.58
N ARG A 825 -16.66 39.61 11.73
CA ARG A 825 -17.75 39.57 12.70
C ARG A 825 -18.03 38.17 13.21
N ILE A 826 -18.69 38.09 14.36
CA ILE A 826 -19.22 36.83 14.93
C ILE A 826 -20.70 36.76 14.56
N VAL A 827 -21.13 35.60 14.06
CA VAL A 827 -22.53 35.37 13.63
C VAL A 827 -23.13 34.19 14.37
N ASN A 828 -24.46 34.13 14.41
CA ASN A 828 -25.14 32.90 14.85
C ASN A 828 -25.24 31.90 13.66
N THR A 829 -24.30 30.99 13.58
CA THR A 829 -24.16 30.03 12.46
C THR A 829 -25.40 29.16 12.28
N ALA A 830 -26.13 28.83 13.34
CA ALA A 830 -27.35 28.02 13.23
C ALA A 830 -28.49 28.78 12.52
N LYS A 831 -28.57 30.11 12.75
CA LYS A 831 -29.54 30.95 12.05
C LYS A 831 -29.19 31.08 10.56
N VAL A 832 -27.92 31.31 10.26
CA VAL A 832 -27.42 31.40 8.87
C VAL A 832 -27.71 30.14 8.06
N VAL A 833 -27.48 28.96 8.63
CA VAL A 833 -27.81 27.67 7.97
C VAL A 833 -29.29 27.60 7.59
N LEU A 834 -30.19 28.06 8.43
CA LEU A 834 -31.63 28.04 8.13
C LEU A 834 -31.99 29.02 6.99
N GLU A 835 -31.45 30.25 7.05
CA GLU A 835 -31.68 31.28 6.02
C GLU A 835 -31.15 30.82 4.64
N GLU A 836 -29.95 30.25 4.58
CA GLU A 836 -29.39 29.71 3.33
C GLU A 836 -30.19 28.53 2.77
N THR A 837 -30.74 27.65 3.62
CA THR A 837 -31.55 26.54 3.18
C THR A 837 -32.83 27.04 2.51
N GLU A 838 -33.50 28.05 3.09
CA GLU A 838 -34.68 28.68 2.53
C GLU A 838 -34.39 29.35 1.17
N GLU A 839 -33.27 30.09 1.06
CA GLU A 839 -32.83 30.73 -0.19
C GLU A 839 -32.49 29.72 -1.29
N SER A 840 -31.87 28.60 -0.92
CA SER A 840 -31.53 27.52 -1.87
C SER A 840 -32.80 26.84 -2.43
N ASP A 841 -33.78 26.54 -1.58
CA ASP A 841 -35.03 25.95 -2.00
C ASP A 841 -35.78 26.89 -2.97
N GLU A 842 -35.77 28.21 -2.71
CA GLU A 842 -36.33 29.19 -3.64
C GLU A 842 -35.56 29.24 -4.97
N ALA A 843 -34.23 29.16 -4.98
CA ALA A 843 -33.42 29.21 -6.19
C ALA A 843 -33.66 27.96 -7.08
N ILE A 844 -33.78 26.79 -6.47
CA ILE A 844 -34.13 25.55 -7.15
C ILE A 844 -35.54 25.63 -7.78
N MET A 845 -36.53 26.12 -7.04
CA MET A 845 -37.90 26.30 -7.54
C MET A 845 -37.98 27.27 -8.72
N ARG A 846 -37.20 28.36 -8.70
CA ARG A 846 -37.13 29.31 -9.84
C ARG A 846 -36.53 28.61 -11.08
N LYS A 847 -35.51 27.82 -10.93
CA LYS A 847 -34.84 27.11 -12.05
C LYS A 847 -35.76 26.04 -12.67
N GLU A 848 -36.53 25.32 -11.85
CA GLU A 848 -37.53 24.37 -12.33
C GLU A 848 -38.69 25.06 -13.07
N HIS A 849 -39.10 26.24 -12.59
CA HIS A 849 -40.13 27.04 -13.25
C HIS A 849 -39.66 27.58 -14.61
N ASP A 850 -38.41 28.11 -14.69
CA ASP A 850 -37.86 28.63 -15.95
C ASP A 850 -37.62 27.53 -16.99
N SER A 851 -37.21 26.31 -16.55
CA SER A 851 -37.07 25.15 -17.45
C SER A 851 -38.44 24.66 -17.95
N SER A 852 -39.52 24.79 -17.17
CA SER A 852 -40.85 24.40 -17.59
C SER A 852 -41.50 25.40 -18.54
N VAL A 853 -41.07 26.66 -18.56
CA VAL A 853 -41.55 27.74 -19.46
C VAL A 853 -40.87 27.63 -20.85
N ILE A 854 -39.66 27.11 -20.95
CA ILE A 854 -38.94 26.94 -22.24
C ILE A 854 -39.52 25.78 -23.06
N ASP A 855 -40.14 24.77 -22.44
CA ASP A 855 -40.72 23.60 -23.15
C ASP A 855 -42.10 23.87 -23.78
N VAL A 856 -42.64 25.07 -23.65
CA VAL A 856 -44.00 25.39 -24.19
C VAL A 856 -43.99 26.16 -25.53
N ASP A 857 -42.81 26.62 -26.02
CA ASP A 857 -42.70 27.47 -27.20
C ASP A 857 -42.19 26.77 -28.48
N GLU A 858 -42.05 25.43 -28.53
CA GLU A 858 -41.83 24.67 -29.77
C GLU A 858 -43.04 23.78 -30.14
N THR A 859 -44.25 24.39 -30.34
CA THR A 859 -45.33 23.74 -31.09
C THR A 859 -45.21 24.14 -32.56
N VAL A 860 -44.57 23.34 -33.34
CA VAL A 860 -44.57 23.40 -34.81
C VAL A 860 -45.96 23.04 -35.35
N GLU A 861 -46.59 24.00 -36.06
CA GLU A 861 -47.75 23.75 -36.91
C GLU A 861 -47.50 22.64 -37.92
N ILE A 862 -48.17 21.50 -37.80
CA ILE A 862 -48.33 20.54 -38.88
C ILE A 862 -49.77 20.59 -39.35
N LYS A 863 -49.92 21.05 -40.64
CA LYS A 863 -51.18 21.11 -41.38
C LYS A 863 -51.82 19.72 -41.54
N ALA A 864 -53.11 19.68 -41.24
CA ALA A 864 -53.98 18.53 -41.41
C ALA A 864 -54.16 18.12 -42.89
N SER A 865 -54.16 16.84 -43.20
CA SER A 865 -54.89 16.21 -44.23
C SER A 865 -55.54 14.92 -43.69
N GLY A 866 -56.88 14.87 -43.80
CA GLY A 866 -57.74 13.96 -43.10
C GLY A 866 -57.83 12.56 -43.65
N GLN A 867 -58.39 11.69 -42.81
CA GLN A 867 -59.57 10.92 -43.12
C GLN A 867 -59.94 10.02 -41.92
N SER A 868 -61.26 10.09 -41.61
CA SER A 868 -62.13 9.42 -40.73
C SER A 868 -61.87 7.95 -40.43
N ASN A 869 -62.03 7.54 -39.13
CA ASN A 869 -63.16 6.65 -38.69
C ASN A 869 -63.12 6.46 -37.14
N GLN A 870 -64.36 6.71 -36.56
CA GLN A 870 -64.73 6.41 -35.18
C GLN A 870 -65.31 4.96 -35.09
N PRO A 871 -65.78 4.46 -33.92
CA PRO A 871 -65.32 4.57 -32.50
C PRO A 871 -65.32 3.20 -31.74
N SER A 872 -64.82 3.10 -30.57
CA SER A 872 -65.48 2.33 -29.51
C SER A 872 -64.89 2.62 -28.12
N THR A 873 -65.77 2.86 -27.27
CA THR A 873 -65.95 3.13 -25.84
C THR A 873 -65.20 2.24 -24.83
N GLY A 874 -64.80 2.90 -23.68
CA GLY A 874 -64.74 2.28 -22.38
C GLY A 874 -63.61 2.81 -21.42
N PRO A 875 -63.77 2.84 -20.13
CA PRO A 875 -63.60 4.04 -19.34
C PRO A 875 -62.35 4.10 -18.48
N THR A 876 -61.98 5.36 -18.16
CA THR A 876 -60.93 5.86 -17.28
C THR A 876 -60.91 5.29 -15.85
N LYS A 877 -59.71 4.95 -15.35
CA LYS A 877 -59.43 4.88 -13.90
C LYS A 877 -58.24 5.79 -13.54
N LYS A 878 -58.52 6.76 -12.66
CA LYS A 878 -57.54 7.64 -12.00
C LYS A 878 -56.63 6.88 -11.03
N PRO A 879 -55.35 7.23 -10.84
CA PRO A 879 -54.53 6.63 -9.82
C PRO A 879 -54.75 7.26 -8.44
N ARG A 880 -54.82 6.39 -7.44
CA ARG A 880 -55.02 6.70 -6.02
C ARG A 880 -53.66 7.13 -5.39
N LYS A 881 -53.64 8.24 -4.67
CA LYS A 881 -52.61 8.64 -3.73
C LYS A 881 -52.60 7.72 -2.52
N LEU A 882 -51.47 7.08 -2.24
CA LEU A 882 -51.21 6.37 -0.98
C LEU A 882 -50.61 7.33 0.05
N ARG A 883 -51.41 7.64 1.06
CA ARG A 883 -50.93 8.23 2.31
C ARG A 883 -50.40 7.11 3.21
N ARG A 884 -49.14 7.13 3.61
CA ARG A 884 -48.63 6.33 4.73
C ARG A 884 -48.85 7.11 6.02
N LYS A 885 -49.63 6.51 6.93
CA LYS A 885 -49.76 6.92 8.33
C LYS A 885 -48.56 6.42 9.11
N LEU A 886 -47.89 7.32 9.86
CA LEU A 886 -47.01 6.97 10.97
C LEU A 886 -47.89 6.50 12.13
N VAL A 887 -47.56 5.33 12.70
CA VAL A 887 -48.03 4.90 14.02
C VAL A 887 -46.88 5.07 14.98
N ILE A 888 -47.08 5.92 15.97
CA ILE A 888 -46.26 6.05 17.15
C ILE A 888 -46.86 5.11 18.19
N GLU A 889 -46.15 4.09 18.63
CA GLU A 889 -46.46 3.37 19.86
C GLU A 889 -45.51 3.84 20.97
N ASP A 890 -46.10 4.48 21.96
CA ASP A 890 -45.57 4.66 23.31
C ASP A 890 -45.72 3.33 24.06
N ASP A 891 -44.63 2.86 24.63
CA ASP A 891 -44.70 1.89 25.72
C ASP A 891 -43.76 2.29 26.86
N THR A 892 -44.39 2.86 27.87
CA THR A 892 -43.89 2.91 29.24
C THR A 892 -44.34 1.69 29.93
N THR A 893 -43.47 0.91 30.60
CA THR A 893 -43.58 0.55 32.01
C THR A 893 -42.51 -0.49 32.43
N THR A 894 -41.70 -0.07 33.38
CA THR A 894 -41.25 -0.74 34.62
C THR A 894 -41.02 -2.26 34.67
N SER A 895 -39.82 -2.69 34.92
CA SER A 895 -39.23 -3.19 36.17
C SER A 895 -37.82 -3.66 35.95
#